data_778e7a9d19c619c6882aeef90bd18a24
#
_entry.id   778e7a9d19c619c6882aeef90bd18a24
#
_cell.length_a   1.000
_cell.length_b   1.000
_cell.length_c   1.000
_cell.angle_alpha   90.00
_cell.angle_beta   90.00
_cell.angle_gamma   90.00
#
_symmetry.space_group_name_H-M   'P 1'
#
loop_
_entity.id
_entity.type
_entity.pdbx_description
1 polymer ?
#
loop_
_entity_poly.entity_id
_entity_poly.type
_entity_poly.pdbx_seq_one_letter_code
_entity_poly.pdbx_strand_id
1 'polypeptide(L)'
;MSELFDAIDALVASRSPLPPPAERKRLRQAHGLTLEEVAATLEVRRATVGAWESGKTEPRPPQREPYAHLLKRLAQLYPSPTAATRNGTPPTTPAEVTPAAPSAPTEAASSAAAAAVTAPVPAPAAPPPSPAAAPRPARGSRRHGAPRAAAANSPAPQGSGPYAHGPLLILDADDEQQVTGYGTGGLLLDVPARSLPALVEWALAEARVGAQKLHASGKDADPLLVLTAAACERYGLPAVLSDAERSAGRLPEGHKVIKLLERAGWKLTRRGLGPWARIYRPVTGGRRQCVQLCIPSWNALDDRSWGHAAKLEPAELARVLGVYAHRVMTPVGSSAVSGLELMTALNPPTRASEPDQDGKRHSEHRPGSLGTQALDPAPCEAVDGHPVLAHLPRFHIRGPEERLFEEAYDWARDLTDTECMQPHLVGIDVNLAFGAAANGAVVGLDSPPEHVTRPVFDPAVPGSWLVDLSHVDLSRVKVAKQWRDLEGGLLPSPFTPTGEHPEGPAWYATPTVAYAVELGYDVTPVEAWVRPRSGRFLDGWYKRLRDAYVATMADLGVAEKLPPGEFLEAMDGYKGRDPELGIVVDAVKMTVKGGIGKLQEKARGGGWVPGQAWPALARPTWRPDIRAAVISRARINMHRKMVALAAATGRYPVAVLSDCAVYTADGPSPLDVLPYDQDGKTVPGSFRLGVSPGMVKHEGTQDVLWGVGVLEQLAAEGKVANLARYIKTGEVTARDTGE
;
A
#
# COMPACT_ATOMS: atom_id res chain seq x y z
N MET A 1 -39.11 -30.90 3.04
CA MET A 1 -39.89 -29.65 2.86
C MET A 1 -39.62 -28.63 3.97
N SER A 2 -39.42 -29.08 5.23
CA SER A 2 -39.04 -28.21 6.36
C SER A 2 -37.68 -27.53 6.11
N GLU A 3 -36.68 -28.27 5.69
CA GLU A 3 -35.35 -27.71 5.44
C GLU A 3 -35.30 -26.64 4.33
N LEU A 4 -36.21 -26.71 3.36
CA LEU A 4 -36.29 -25.70 2.29
C LEU A 4 -36.94 -24.41 2.81
N PHE A 5 -37.93 -24.51 3.70
CA PHE A 5 -38.54 -23.35 4.36
C PHE A 5 -37.56 -22.71 5.36
N ASP A 6 -36.82 -23.52 6.12
CA ASP A 6 -35.76 -23.04 7.02
C ASP A 6 -34.63 -22.34 6.25
N ALA A 7 -34.25 -22.85 5.07
CA ALA A 7 -33.27 -22.22 4.19
C ALA A 7 -33.80 -20.91 3.56
N ILE A 8 -35.09 -20.85 3.22
CA ILE A 8 -35.73 -19.63 2.72
C ILE A 8 -35.83 -18.59 3.84
N ASP A 9 -36.20 -18.98 5.05
CA ASP A 9 -36.29 -18.10 6.21
C ASP A 9 -34.90 -17.58 6.61
N ALA A 10 -33.88 -18.43 6.56
CA ALA A 10 -32.45 -18.02 6.72
C ALA A 10 -31.99 -17.05 5.63
N LEU A 11 -32.42 -17.26 4.37
CA LEU A 11 -32.12 -16.37 3.26
C LEU A 11 -32.83 -15.00 3.41
N VAL A 12 -34.06 -14.99 3.90
CA VAL A 12 -34.81 -13.76 4.17
C VAL A 12 -34.24 -13.03 5.38
N ALA A 13 -33.87 -13.74 6.42
CA ALA A 13 -33.22 -13.19 7.62
C ALA A 13 -31.79 -12.65 7.33
N SER A 14 -31.08 -13.19 6.33
CA SER A 14 -29.74 -12.79 5.97
C SER A 14 -29.65 -11.46 5.21
N ARG A 15 -30.78 -10.91 4.75
CA ARG A 15 -30.83 -9.58 4.14
C ARG A 15 -31.25 -8.58 5.19
N SER A 16 -30.37 -7.70 5.65
CA SER A 16 -30.74 -6.57 6.52
C SER A 16 -31.97 -5.87 5.95
N PRO A 17 -33.14 -5.94 6.60
CA PRO A 17 -34.33 -5.30 6.07
C PRO A 17 -34.14 -3.79 6.12
N LEU A 18 -34.29 -3.14 4.97
CA LEU A 18 -34.31 -1.68 4.92
C LEU A 18 -35.59 -1.19 5.57
N PRO A 19 -35.57 -0.07 6.31
CA PRO A 19 -36.79 0.55 6.80
C PRO A 19 -37.79 0.84 5.67
N PRO A 20 -39.07 0.93 5.93
CA PRO A 20 -40.05 1.33 4.92
C PRO A 20 -39.66 2.67 4.25
N PRO A 21 -40.03 2.89 2.98
CA PRO A 21 -39.62 4.09 2.24
C PRO A 21 -39.92 5.41 2.96
N ALA A 22 -41.11 5.52 3.61
CA ALA A 22 -41.45 6.70 4.39
C ALA A 22 -40.51 6.92 5.58
N GLU A 23 -40.04 5.85 6.22
CA GLU A 23 -39.15 5.91 7.35
C GLU A 23 -37.70 6.30 6.89
N ARG A 24 -37.26 5.84 5.71
CA ARG A 24 -36.00 6.27 5.11
C ARG A 24 -35.95 7.79 4.94
N LYS A 25 -37.03 8.37 4.41
CA LYS A 25 -37.19 9.81 4.25
C LYS A 25 -37.24 10.54 5.60
N ARG A 26 -38.00 10.01 6.58
CA ARG A 26 -38.08 10.58 7.92
C ARG A 26 -36.71 10.67 8.59
N LEU A 27 -35.97 9.58 8.58
CA LEU A 27 -34.64 9.50 9.20
C LEU A 27 -33.67 10.49 8.58
N ARG A 28 -33.62 10.58 7.25
CA ARG A 28 -32.79 11.57 6.57
C ARG A 28 -33.17 13.00 6.96
N GLN A 29 -34.46 13.32 6.92
CA GLN A 29 -34.96 14.66 7.26
C GLN A 29 -34.75 15.02 8.74
N ALA A 30 -34.89 14.05 9.64
CA ALA A 30 -34.64 14.25 11.06
C ALA A 30 -33.19 14.65 11.37
N HIS A 31 -32.24 14.21 10.54
CA HIS A 31 -30.83 14.58 10.65
C HIS A 31 -30.47 15.81 9.81
N GLY A 32 -31.44 16.40 9.10
CA GLY A 32 -31.20 17.58 8.25
C GLY A 32 -30.49 17.30 6.92
N LEU A 33 -30.22 16.04 6.57
CA LEU A 33 -29.52 15.69 5.33
C LEU A 33 -30.38 15.97 4.09
N THR A 34 -29.76 16.53 3.06
CA THR A 34 -30.35 16.71 1.74
C THR A 34 -30.27 15.43 0.91
N LEU A 35 -31.07 15.31 -0.15
CA LEU A 35 -30.93 14.19 -1.10
C LEU A 35 -29.60 14.22 -1.86
N GLU A 36 -29.04 15.41 -2.05
CA GLU A 36 -27.75 15.63 -2.68
C GLU A 36 -26.60 15.06 -1.83
N GLU A 37 -26.57 15.36 -0.56
CA GLU A 37 -25.54 14.87 0.36
C GLU A 37 -25.54 13.36 0.45
N VAL A 38 -26.70 12.75 0.62
CA VAL A 38 -26.84 11.27 0.64
C VAL A 38 -26.41 10.68 -0.72
N ALA A 39 -26.80 11.34 -1.82
CA ALA A 39 -26.45 10.86 -3.17
C ALA A 39 -24.95 10.97 -3.45
N ALA A 40 -24.31 12.07 -3.05
CA ALA A 40 -22.87 12.27 -3.18
C ALA A 40 -22.11 11.24 -2.34
N THR A 41 -22.52 11.01 -1.09
CA THR A 41 -21.91 10.02 -0.19
C THR A 41 -21.98 8.59 -0.73
N LEU A 42 -23.08 8.24 -1.42
CA LEU A 42 -23.31 6.89 -1.96
C LEU A 42 -22.89 6.76 -3.44
N GLU A 43 -22.28 7.80 -4.01
CA GLU A 43 -21.85 7.87 -5.41
C GLU A 43 -22.98 7.55 -6.41
N VAL A 44 -24.18 8.06 -6.13
CA VAL A 44 -25.37 7.87 -6.98
C VAL A 44 -25.96 9.22 -7.38
N ARG A 45 -26.91 9.21 -8.32
CA ARG A 45 -27.65 10.43 -8.68
C ARG A 45 -28.69 10.76 -7.62
N ARG A 46 -28.95 12.05 -7.36
CA ARG A 46 -30.02 12.54 -6.46
C ARG A 46 -31.37 11.86 -6.73
N ALA A 47 -31.73 11.70 -8.00
CA ALA A 47 -32.97 11.05 -8.40
C ALA A 47 -33.05 9.59 -7.94
N THR A 48 -31.91 8.90 -7.81
CA THR A 48 -31.83 7.51 -7.35
C THR A 48 -32.20 7.39 -5.87
N VAL A 49 -31.65 8.28 -5.02
CA VAL A 49 -32.01 8.33 -3.59
C VAL A 49 -33.48 8.69 -3.41
N GLY A 50 -33.98 9.66 -4.19
CA GLY A 50 -35.40 10.01 -4.18
C GLY A 50 -36.32 8.86 -4.61
N ALA A 51 -35.88 8.00 -5.54
CA ALA A 51 -36.61 6.79 -5.95
C ALA A 51 -36.60 5.72 -4.85
N TRP A 52 -35.53 5.60 -4.07
CA TRP A 52 -35.48 4.70 -2.90
C TRP A 52 -36.36 5.15 -1.74
N GLU A 53 -36.46 6.47 -1.49
CA GLU A 53 -37.28 7.06 -0.46
C GLU A 53 -38.78 7.10 -0.83
N SER A 54 -39.09 7.06 -2.12
CA SER A 54 -40.46 6.96 -2.63
C SER A 54 -40.92 5.53 -2.85
N GLY A 55 -40.04 4.53 -2.68
CA GLY A 55 -40.35 3.13 -2.92
C GLY A 55 -40.46 2.72 -4.39
N LYS A 56 -40.13 3.63 -5.33
CA LYS A 56 -40.15 3.33 -6.78
C LYS A 56 -39.10 2.30 -7.18
N THR A 57 -37.95 2.32 -6.50
CA THR A 57 -36.88 1.34 -6.67
C THR A 57 -36.28 0.99 -5.32
N GLU A 58 -35.65 -0.18 -5.23
CA GLU A 58 -34.84 -0.57 -4.07
C GLU A 58 -33.34 -0.44 -4.40
N PRO A 59 -32.52 -0.03 -3.43
CA PRO A 59 -31.08 0.00 -3.61
C PRO A 59 -30.54 -1.41 -3.82
N ARG A 60 -29.60 -1.55 -4.78
CA ARG A 60 -28.93 -2.80 -5.12
C ARG A 60 -27.44 -2.73 -4.72
N PRO A 61 -26.74 -3.85 -4.53
CA PRO A 61 -25.29 -3.82 -4.37
C PRO A 61 -24.59 -3.08 -5.54
N PRO A 62 -23.54 -2.29 -5.26
CA PRO A 62 -22.86 -2.16 -3.98
C PRO A 62 -23.47 -1.14 -3.02
N GLN A 63 -24.42 -0.28 -3.42
CA GLN A 63 -24.94 0.83 -2.61
C GLN A 63 -25.93 0.40 -1.51
N ARG A 64 -26.47 -0.80 -1.58
CA ARG A 64 -27.49 -1.28 -0.60
C ARG A 64 -26.95 -1.32 0.83
N GLU A 65 -25.75 -1.86 1.02
CA GLU A 65 -25.16 -1.98 2.36
C GLU A 65 -24.76 -0.63 2.98
N PRO A 66 -24.07 0.27 2.26
CA PRO A 66 -23.79 1.61 2.77
C PRO A 66 -25.06 2.39 3.11
N TYR A 67 -26.11 2.28 2.27
CA TYR A 67 -27.38 2.95 2.54
C TYR A 67 -28.11 2.35 3.75
N ALA A 68 -28.09 1.04 3.92
CA ALA A 68 -28.64 0.37 5.09
C ALA A 68 -27.91 0.76 6.37
N HIS A 69 -26.58 0.88 6.30
CA HIS A 69 -25.76 1.33 7.42
C HIS A 69 -26.08 2.78 7.83
N LEU A 70 -26.18 3.69 6.86
CA LEU A 70 -26.60 5.07 7.10
C LEU A 70 -27.95 5.12 7.83
N LEU A 71 -28.97 4.41 7.30
CA LEU A 71 -30.31 4.40 7.90
C LEU A 71 -30.31 3.79 9.31
N LYS A 72 -29.51 2.77 9.57
CA LYS A 72 -29.36 2.15 10.90
C LYS A 72 -28.76 3.15 11.90
N ARG A 73 -27.73 3.90 11.50
CA ARG A 73 -27.14 4.95 12.35
C ARG A 73 -28.15 6.07 12.63
N LEU A 74 -28.87 6.51 11.61
CA LEU A 74 -29.91 7.53 11.78
C LEU A 74 -31.06 7.05 12.69
N ALA A 75 -31.46 5.78 12.61
CA ALA A 75 -32.47 5.22 13.48
C ALA A 75 -32.05 5.13 14.95
N GLN A 76 -30.74 4.95 15.22
CA GLN A 76 -30.18 5.02 16.58
C GLN A 76 -30.25 6.44 17.16
N LEU A 77 -29.99 7.46 16.33
CA LEU A 77 -30.03 8.87 16.73
C LEU A 77 -31.48 9.42 16.85
N TYR A 78 -32.38 8.93 16.01
CA TYR A 78 -33.75 9.40 15.91
C TYR A 78 -34.77 8.24 15.99
N PRO A 79 -34.91 7.59 17.18
CA PRO A 79 -35.82 6.46 17.32
C PRO A 79 -37.26 6.87 17.05
N SER A 80 -38.02 5.98 16.39
CA SER A 80 -39.47 6.21 16.15
C SER A 80 -40.27 6.11 17.43
N PRO A 81 -41.23 6.98 17.68
CA PRO A 81 -42.06 6.95 18.90
C PRO A 81 -42.84 5.65 19.12
N THR A 82 -42.99 4.83 18.11
CA THR A 82 -43.72 3.54 18.15
C THR A 82 -42.89 2.34 18.65
N ALA A 83 -41.60 2.51 18.93
CA ALA A 83 -40.74 1.41 19.38
C ALA A 83 -40.65 1.28 20.92
N ALA A 84 -41.26 2.18 21.68
CA ALA A 84 -41.16 2.21 23.14
C ALA A 84 -42.25 1.38 23.87
N THR A 85 -43.10 0.64 23.16
CA THR A 85 -44.21 -0.10 23.79
C THR A 85 -44.22 -1.57 23.38
N ARG A 86 -43.23 -2.34 23.83
CA ARG A 86 -43.37 -3.81 24.00
C ARG A 86 -42.36 -4.29 25.02
N ASN A 87 -42.67 -4.08 26.32
CA ASN A 87 -42.38 -5.01 27.40
C ASN A 87 -42.80 -4.37 28.75
N GLY A 88 -43.81 -4.95 29.38
CA GLY A 88 -44.18 -4.65 30.77
C GLY A 88 -45.66 -4.49 31.00
N THR A 89 -46.27 -5.51 31.55
CA THR A 89 -47.69 -5.69 31.95
C THR A 89 -48.12 -4.71 33.06
N PRO A 90 -49.44 -4.33 33.15
CA PRO A 90 -49.94 -3.24 33.97
C PRO A 90 -50.38 -3.69 35.38
N PRO A 91 -50.85 -2.85 36.34
CA PRO A 91 -52.13 -2.17 36.24
C PRO A 91 -52.32 -0.82 37.01
N THR A 92 -53.44 -0.20 36.72
CA THR A 92 -54.42 0.58 37.51
C THR A 92 -54.46 2.10 37.29
N THR A 93 -55.60 2.47 36.72
CA THR A 93 -56.24 3.79 36.61
C THR A 93 -56.91 4.19 37.97
N PRO A 94 -57.51 5.38 38.24
CA PRO A 94 -57.93 6.47 37.33
C PRO A 94 -57.81 7.92 37.90
N ALA A 95 -58.18 8.90 37.10
CA ALA A 95 -58.91 10.14 37.27
C ALA A 95 -58.22 11.33 36.61
N GLU A 96 -58.70 11.74 35.48
CA GLU A 96 -59.65 12.82 35.15
C GLU A 96 -59.23 14.21 35.63
N VAL A 97 -58.98 15.09 34.66
CA VAL A 97 -59.73 16.31 34.33
C VAL A 97 -59.03 17.11 33.20
N THR A 98 -59.79 17.28 32.09
CA THR A 98 -59.56 18.23 30.99
C THR A 98 -60.36 19.53 31.33
N PRO A 99 -60.37 20.65 30.62
CA PRO A 99 -59.56 21.15 29.48
C PRO A 99 -59.19 22.64 29.58
N ALA A 100 -58.40 23.20 28.64
CA ALA A 100 -58.71 24.41 27.88
C ALA A 100 -57.50 24.89 27.05
N ALA A 101 -57.71 24.95 25.75
CA ALA A 101 -57.08 25.90 24.84
C ALA A 101 -58.09 27.13 24.73
N PRO A 102 -57.84 28.22 24.01
CA PRO A 102 -56.81 28.54 23.02
C PRO A 102 -56.29 30.01 23.10
N SER A 103 -55.38 30.43 22.27
CA SER A 103 -55.45 31.65 21.43
C SER A 103 -54.06 32.20 21.04
N ALA A 104 -53.78 32.24 19.77
CA ALA A 104 -53.01 33.28 19.11
C ALA A 104 -53.97 34.49 18.88
N PRO A 105 -53.61 35.69 18.43
CA PRO A 105 -52.53 36.03 17.47
C PRO A 105 -51.88 37.42 17.64
N THR A 106 -51.08 37.81 16.67
CA THR A 106 -50.98 39.12 15.94
C THR A 106 -49.87 40.07 16.29
N GLU A 107 -49.02 40.26 15.28
CA GLU A 107 -48.46 41.48 14.63
C GLU A 107 -48.15 42.78 15.44
N ALA A 108 -46.99 43.33 15.20
CA ALA A 108 -46.85 44.53 14.35
C ALA A 108 -45.43 45.17 14.48
N ALA A 109 -44.83 45.31 13.34
CA ALA A 109 -44.04 46.38 12.78
C ALA A 109 -43.68 47.64 13.60
N SER A 110 -42.44 48.08 13.46
CA SER A 110 -42.07 49.43 12.97
C SER A 110 -40.58 49.71 13.21
N SER A 111 -39.79 49.80 12.14
CA SER A 111 -39.17 51.02 11.58
C SER A 111 -38.36 51.90 12.53
N ALA A 112 -37.05 51.98 12.30
CA ALA A 112 -36.35 53.26 12.14
C ALA A 112 -34.93 53.06 11.57
N ALA A 113 -34.66 53.77 10.49
CA ALA A 113 -33.42 53.89 9.77
C ALA A 113 -32.39 54.71 10.56
N ALA A 114 -31.11 54.33 10.44
CA ALA A 114 -30.00 55.27 10.58
C ALA A 114 -28.90 54.93 9.58
N ALA A 115 -28.54 55.91 8.79
CA ALA A 115 -27.60 55.89 7.73
C ALA A 115 -26.16 55.58 8.18
N ALA A 116 -25.48 54.71 7.49
CA ALA A 116 -24.03 54.53 7.58
C ALA A 116 -23.38 54.92 6.25
N VAL A 117 -22.45 55.82 6.36
CA VAL A 117 -21.62 56.39 5.28
C VAL A 117 -20.74 55.31 4.69
N THR A 118 -20.86 55.10 3.39
CA THR A 118 -19.97 54.23 2.61
C THR A 118 -18.72 55.00 2.21
N ALA A 119 -17.54 54.51 2.66
CA ALA A 119 -16.27 54.82 2.04
C ALA A 119 -15.97 53.80 0.93
N PRO A 120 -15.42 54.19 -0.23
CA PRO A 120 -15.23 53.29 -1.35
C PRO A 120 -14.03 52.38 -1.15
N VAL A 121 -14.25 51.08 -1.40
CA VAL A 121 -13.19 50.05 -1.51
C VAL A 121 -12.48 50.25 -2.85
N PRO A 122 -11.14 50.31 -2.92
CA PRO A 122 -10.44 50.35 -4.19
C PRO A 122 -10.55 49.00 -4.95
N ALA A 123 -10.81 49.10 -6.24
CA ALA A 123 -10.87 47.95 -7.15
C ALA A 123 -9.54 47.21 -7.20
N PRO A 124 -9.56 45.88 -7.39
CA PRO A 124 -8.33 45.10 -7.56
C PRO A 124 -7.64 45.46 -8.89
N ALA A 125 -6.34 45.68 -8.81
CA ALA A 125 -5.47 45.93 -9.94
C ALA A 125 -5.50 44.79 -10.95
N ALA A 126 -5.58 45.11 -12.22
CA ALA A 126 -5.50 44.19 -13.34
C ALA A 126 -4.13 43.45 -13.33
N PRO A 127 -4.10 42.17 -13.71
CA PRO A 127 -2.85 41.44 -13.86
C PRO A 127 -2.02 42.02 -15.03
N PRO A 128 -0.69 41.97 -14.95
CA PRO A 128 0.18 42.45 -16.03
C PRO A 128 0.00 41.60 -17.29
N PRO A 129 0.19 42.17 -18.49
CA PRO A 129 0.01 41.45 -19.73
C PRO A 129 1.08 40.35 -19.89
N SER A 130 0.63 39.14 -20.28
CA SER A 130 1.48 38.05 -20.69
C SER A 130 2.40 38.46 -21.83
N PRO A 131 3.68 38.04 -21.84
CA PRO A 131 4.56 38.31 -22.98
C PRO A 131 4.05 37.56 -24.21
N ALA A 132 4.03 38.27 -25.32
CA ALA A 132 3.62 37.78 -26.63
C ALA A 132 4.41 36.53 -27.03
N ALA A 133 3.70 35.54 -27.53
CA ALA A 133 4.26 34.32 -28.11
C ALA A 133 5.19 34.70 -29.27
N ALA A 134 6.44 34.26 -29.18
CA ALA A 134 7.38 34.32 -30.29
C ALA A 134 6.93 33.33 -31.39
N PRO A 135 7.09 33.68 -32.69
CA PRO A 135 6.66 32.81 -33.78
C PRO A 135 7.53 31.56 -33.87
N ARG A 136 6.87 30.42 -34.07
CA ARG A 136 7.53 29.15 -34.40
C ARG A 136 8.40 29.29 -35.64
N PRO A 137 9.66 28.87 -35.63
CA PRO A 137 10.44 28.78 -36.86
C PRO A 137 9.99 27.61 -37.72
N ALA A 138 9.89 27.86 -39.00
CA ALA A 138 9.59 26.91 -40.02
C ALA A 138 10.68 25.79 -40.11
N ARG A 139 10.22 24.57 -40.40
CA ARG A 139 11.08 23.41 -40.74
C ARG A 139 12.09 23.77 -41.82
N GLY A 140 13.35 23.76 -41.45
CA GLY A 140 14.48 23.93 -42.38
C GLY A 140 15.36 22.67 -42.34
N SER A 141 15.64 22.19 -43.53
CA SER A 141 16.41 21.03 -43.94
C SER A 141 17.73 20.76 -43.17
N ARG A 142 18.02 19.46 -43.08
CA ARG A 142 19.28 18.83 -42.59
C ARG A 142 20.55 19.63 -42.95
N ARG A 143 21.32 19.97 -41.96
CA ARG A 143 22.75 20.13 -42.09
C ARG A 143 23.45 19.44 -40.92
N HIS A 144 24.44 18.61 -41.27
CA HIS A 144 25.41 18.01 -40.35
C HIS A 144 26.08 19.12 -39.52
N GLY A 145 25.98 19.04 -38.23
CA GLY A 145 26.67 19.92 -37.28
C GLY A 145 27.41 19.09 -36.22
N ALA A 146 28.66 19.46 -36.01
CA ALA A 146 29.69 18.84 -35.22
C ALA A 146 29.35 18.50 -33.77
N PRO A 147 30.09 17.61 -33.08
CA PRO A 147 29.72 17.01 -31.81
C PRO A 147 29.83 18.04 -30.67
N ARG A 148 28.75 18.14 -29.89
CA ARG A 148 28.74 18.86 -28.63
C ARG A 148 29.42 18.02 -27.56
N ALA A 149 30.32 18.62 -26.82
CA ALA A 149 31.15 18.02 -25.80
C ALA A 149 30.36 17.14 -24.84
N ALA A 150 30.84 15.92 -24.65
CA ALA A 150 30.33 14.92 -23.75
C ALA A 150 30.47 15.40 -22.29
N ALA A 151 29.36 15.35 -21.55
CA ALA A 151 29.41 15.21 -20.09
C ALA A 151 29.93 13.80 -19.80
N ALA A 152 31.08 13.75 -19.15
CA ALA A 152 31.79 12.53 -18.85
C ALA A 152 31.09 11.72 -17.73
N ASN A 153 31.20 10.39 -17.87
CA ASN A 153 31.10 9.31 -16.91
C ASN A 153 29.75 8.64 -16.72
N SER A 154 29.41 7.80 -17.70
CA SER A 154 28.90 6.46 -17.42
C SER A 154 29.43 5.52 -18.50
N PRO A 155 30.08 4.41 -18.19
CA PRO A 155 30.58 3.50 -19.21
C PRO A 155 29.37 2.82 -19.89
N ALA A 156 29.31 3.01 -21.19
CA ALA A 156 28.40 2.21 -22.01
C ALA A 156 28.77 0.72 -21.84
N PRO A 157 27.82 -0.18 -21.52
CA PRO A 157 28.10 -1.60 -21.50
C PRO A 157 28.15 -2.10 -22.95
N GLN A 158 29.30 -2.11 -23.55
CA GLN A 158 29.58 -2.97 -24.71
C GLN A 158 29.71 -4.40 -24.19
N GLY A 159 28.54 -5.09 -23.99
CA GLY A 159 28.50 -6.43 -23.49
C GLY A 159 28.65 -7.46 -24.60
N SER A 160 29.75 -8.20 -24.57
CA SER A 160 29.93 -9.48 -25.32
C SER A 160 29.03 -10.61 -24.79
N GLY A 161 27.96 -10.30 -24.07
CA GLY A 161 27.03 -11.24 -23.44
C GLY A 161 25.84 -11.63 -24.31
N PRO A 162 25.03 -12.61 -23.87
CA PRO A 162 23.85 -13.09 -24.61
C PRO A 162 22.79 -12.01 -24.84
N TYR A 163 22.78 -10.93 -24.02
CA TYR A 163 21.81 -9.82 -24.08
C TYR A 163 22.51 -8.52 -24.44
N ALA A 164 22.79 -8.35 -25.74
CA ALA A 164 23.60 -7.24 -26.25
C ALA A 164 22.96 -5.87 -26.04
N HIS A 165 21.63 -5.79 -25.99
CA HIS A 165 20.90 -4.53 -25.97
C HIS A 165 20.15 -4.30 -24.62
N GLY A 166 20.54 -5.04 -23.57
CA GLY A 166 20.05 -4.82 -22.22
C GLY A 166 18.64 -5.38 -21.95
N PRO A 167 18.05 -5.04 -20.79
CA PRO A 167 16.87 -5.73 -20.27
C PRO A 167 15.55 -5.30 -20.93
N LEU A 168 15.52 -4.14 -21.59
CA LEU A 168 14.27 -3.52 -22.08
C LEU A 168 14.51 -2.60 -23.28
N LEU A 169 13.45 -2.38 -24.04
CA LEU A 169 13.34 -1.36 -25.07
C LEU A 169 12.01 -0.63 -24.95
N ILE A 170 12.05 0.70 -25.04
CA ILE A 170 10.87 1.53 -25.24
C ILE A 170 10.69 1.68 -26.75
N LEU A 171 9.54 1.31 -27.27
CA LEU A 171 9.24 1.34 -28.70
C LEU A 171 8.33 2.52 -28.98
N ASP A 172 8.74 3.38 -29.86
CA ASP A 172 7.97 4.52 -30.33
C ASP A 172 7.86 4.51 -31.87
N ALA A 173 6.77 5.01 -32.40
CA ALA A 173 6.53 5.10 -33.83
C ALA A 173 6.40 6.57 -34.23
N ASP A 174 7.06 6.95 -35.32
CA ASP A 174 6.92 8.28 -35.91
C ASP A 174 5.71 8.39 -36.85
N ASP A 175 5.50 9.58 -37.40
CA ASP A 175 4.40 9.85 -38.36
C ASP A 175 4.49 8.99 -39.62
N GLU A 176 5.69 8.50 -40.00
CA GLU A 176 5.96 7.64 -41.14
C GLU A 176 5.81 6.15 -40.79
N GLN A 177 5.34 5.85 -39.60
CA GLN A 177 5.18 4.51 -39.02
C GLN A 177 6.50 3.71 -38.91
N GLN A 178 7.67 4.39 -38.90
CA GLN A 178 8.93 3.77 -38.55
C GLN A 178 9.02 3.63 -37.02
N VAL A 179 9.50 2.50 -36.56
CA VAL A 179 9.61 2.23 -35.13
C VAL A 179 11.06 2.33 -34.68
N THR A 180 11.29 3.17 -33.68
CA THR A 180 12.59 3.30 -33.00
C THR A 180 12.49 2.65 -31.62
N GLY A 181 13.49 1.84 -31.28
CA GLY A 181 13.66 1.24 -29.97
C GLY A 181 14.69 2.03 -29.14
N TYR A 182 14.26 2.57 -27.99
CA TYR A 182 15.11 3.28 -27.03
C TYR A 182 15.51 2.30 -25.93
N GLY A 183 16.79 2.02 -25.84
CA GLY A 183 17.36 1.12 -24.83
C GLY A 183 18.10 1.84 -23.72
N THR A 184 18.64 1.06 -22.80
CA THR A 184 19.44 1.58 -21.69
C THR A 184 20.75 2.19 -22.17
N GLY A 185 21.23 3.26 -21.50
CA GLY A 185 22.51 3.91 -21.84
C GLY A 185 22.47 4.74 -23.13
N GLY A 186 21.28 5.17 -23.57
CA GLY A 186 21.12 5.98 -24.80
C GLY A 186 21.15 5.17 -26.09
N LEU A 187 21.01 3.85 -26.02
CA LEU A 187 20.94 2.97 -27.18
C LEU A 187 19.71 3.30 -28.02
N LEU A 188 19.91 3.43 -29.34
CA LEU A 188 18.85 3.56 -30.34
C LEU A 188 18.92 2.41 -31.35
N LEU A 189 17.80 1.81 -31.65
CA LEU A 189 17.69 0.70 -32.61
C LEU A 189 16.55 0.98 -33.59
N ASP A 190 16.79 0.75 -34.88
CA ASP A 190 15.72 0.66 -35.88
C ASP A 190 15.03 -0.70 -35.72
N VAL A 191 13.70 -0.71 -35.63
CA VAL A 191 12.91 -1.91 -35.42
C VAL A 191 12.23 -2.32 -36.72
N PRO A 192 12.74 -3.36 -37.41
CA PRO A 192 12.21 -3.75 -38.74
C PRO A 192 10.88 -4.50 -38.69
N ALA A 193 10.43 -4.87 -37.50
CA ALA A 193 9.24 -5.69 -37.29
C ALA A 193 7.96 -4.95 -37.70
N ARG A 194 7.14 -5.58 -38.56
CA ARG A 194 5.89 -5.01 -39.09
C ARG A 194 4.63 -5.48 -38.37
N SER A 195 4.75 -6.42 -37.44
CA SER A 195 3.62 -6.96 -36.67
C SER A 195 4.08 -7.35 -35.29
N LEU A 196 3.15 -7.44 -34.32
CA LEU A 196 3.48 -7.82 -32.94
C LEU A 196 4.16 -9.20 -32.84
N PRO A 197 3.73 -10.27 -33.56
CA PRO A 197 4.48 -11.54 -33.58
C PRO A 197 5.92 -11.39 -34.08
N ALA A 198 6.14 -10.64 -35.15
CA ALA A 198 7.48 -10.38 -35.70
C ALA A 198 8.34 -9.57 -34.72
N LEU A 199 7.76 -8.62 -34.00
CA LEU A 199 8.43 -7.86 -32.96
C LEU A 199 8.93 -8.76 -31.82
N VAL A 200 8.10 -9.71 -31.38
CA VAL A 200 8.47 -10.68 -30.34
C VAL A 200 9.64 -11.56 -30.78
N GLU A 201 9.61 -12.03 -32.02
CA GLU A 201 10.69 -12.84 -32.61
C GLU A 201 11.98 -12.04 -32.76
N TRP A 202 11.90 -10.83 -33.31
CA TRP A 202 13.04 -9.93 -33.48
C TRP A 202 13.70 -9.60 -32.12
N ALA A 203 12.91 -9.29 -31.07
CA ALA A 203 13.44 -8.96 -29.75
C ALA A 203 14.23 -10.12 -29.12
N LEU A 204 13.84 -11.36 -29.38
CA LEU A 204 14.50 -12.56 -28.86
C LEU A 204 15.71 -12.99 -29.68
N ALA A 205 15.60 -12.94 -31.02
CA ALA A 205 16.59 -13.53 -31.91
C ALA A 205 17.66 -12.52 -32.36
N GLU A 206 17.24 -11.34 -32.83
CA GLU A 206 18.13 -10.35 -33.44
C GLU A 206 18.55 -9.27 -32.44
N ALA A 207 17.60 -8.61 -31.78
CA ALA A 207 17.90 -7.59 -30.81
C ALA A 207 18.45 -8.16 -29.50
N ARG A 208 18.24 -9.45 -29.22
CA ARG A 208 18.75 -10.13 -28.02
C ARG A 208 18.57 -9.31 -26.75
N VAL A 209 17.34 -8.83 -26.55
CA VAL A 209 16.93 -8.11 -25.34
C VAL A 209 16.71 -9.11 -24.22
N GLY A 210 17.02 -8.73 -22.99
CA GLY A 210 16.90 -9.55 -21.80
C GLY A 210 17.93 -9.21 -20.75
N ALA A 211 17.92 -9.92 -19.63
CA ALA A 211 18.94 -9.78 -18.60
C ALA A 211 19.30 -11.14 -17.99
N GLN A 212 20.54 -11.22 -17.51
CA GLN A 212 21.03 -12.40 -16.83
C GLN A 212 20.28 -12.63 -15.51
N LYS A 213 20.16 -13.90 -15.13
CA LYS A 213 19.59 -14.35 -13.86
C LYS A 213 20.27 -13.72 -12.65
N LEU A 214 19.49 -13.41 -11.64
CA LEU A 214 19.97 -12.85 -10.38
C LEU A 214 20.58 -13.89 -9.43
N HIS A 215 20.34 -15.19 -9.68
CA HIS A 215 20.87 -16.30 -8.89
C HIS A 215 21.31 -17.44 -9.81
N ALA A 216 22.37 -18.17 -9.44
CA ALA A 216 22.91 -19.25 -10.26
C ALA A 216 21.89 -20.30 -10.70
N SER A 217 20.95 -20.65 -9.82
CA SER A 217 19.84 -21.59 -10.10
C SER A 217 18.62 -20.90 -10.69
N GLY A 218 18.64 -19.59 -10.90
CA GLY A 218 17.52 -18.82 -11.42
C GLY A 218 17.37 -18.94 -12.94
N LYS A 219 16.42 -18.22 -13.48
CA LYS A 219 16.17 -18.06 -14.92
C LYS A 219 16.56 -16.64 -15.32
N ASP A 220 17.04 -16.49 -16.55
CA ASP A 220 17.26 -15.19 -17.14
C ASP A 220 15.94 -14.41 -17.21
N ALA A 221 16.03 -13.08 -17.10
CA ALA A 221 14.87 -12.23 -17.19
C ALA A 221 14.35 -12.16 -18.63
N ASP A 222 13.05 -12.29 -18.79
CA ASP A 222 12.39 -12.11 -20.07
C ASP A 222 12.59 -10.68 -20.58
N PRO A 223 12.77 -10.43 -21.88
CA PRO A 223 12.76 -9.10 -22.47
C PRO A 223 11.53 -8.31 -22.07
N LEU A 224 11.71 -7.03 -21.75
CA LEU A 224 10.62 -6.10 -21.55
C LEU A 224 10.53 -5.15 -22.74
N LEU A 225 9.42 -5.18 -23.46
CA LEU A 225 9.08 -4.24 -24.52
C LEU A 225 8.00 -3.28 -24.00
N VAL A 226 8.32 -2.00 -23.97
CA VAL A 226 7.39 -0.95 -23.57
C VAL A 226 6.89 -0.26 -24.83
N LEU A 227 5.58 -0.27 -25.03
CA LEU A 227 4.96 0.31 -26.23
C LEU A 227 4.35 1.68 -25.88
N THR A 228 4.78 2.74 -26.56
CA THR A 228 4.07 4.02 -26.52
C THR A 228 2.69 3.89 -27.18
N ALA A 229 1.86 4.93 -27.07
CA ALA A 229 0.56 4.95 -27.72
C ALA A 229 0.70 4.83 -29.27
N ALA A 230 1.68 5.53 -29.85
CA ALA A 230 1.98 5.46 -31.27
C ALA A 230 2.45 4.06 -31.72
N ALA A 231 3.33 3.44 -30.94
CA ALA A 231 3.76 2.06 -31.20
C ALA A 231 2.61 1.06 -31.05
N CYS A 232 1.68 1.27 -30.12
CA CYS A 232 0.47 0.45 -30.01
C CYS A 232 -0.35 0.48 -31.30
N GLU A 233 -0.66 1.66 -31.82
CA GLU A 233 -1.40 1.84 -33.07
C GLU A 233 -0.67 1.21 -34.26
N ARG A 234 0.65 1.41 -34.32
CA ARG A 234 1.51 0.83 -35.35
C ARG A 234 1.43 -0.70 -35.37
N TYR A 235 1.31 -1.36 -34.23
CA TYR A 235 1.14 -2.81 -34.13
C TYR A 235 -0.31 -3.27 -34.09
N GLY A 236 -1.27 -2.39 -34.32
CA GLY A 236 -2.71 -2.69 -34.42
C GLY A 236 -3.38 -2.89 -33.05
N LEU A 237 -2.79 -2.36 -31.99
CA LEU A 237 -3.37 -2.25 -30.66
C LEU A 237 -4.03 -0.87 -30.49
N PRO A 238 -5.07 -0.71 -29.65
CA PRO A 238 -5.60 0.62 -29.36
C PRO A 238 -4.59 1.45 -28.57
N ALA A 239 -4.49 2.75 -28.87
CA ALA A 239 -3.67 3.70 -28.09
C ALA A 239 -4.13 3.74 -26.63
N VAL A 240 -5.43 3.70 -26.39
CA VAL A 240 -6.07 3.72 -25.05
C VAL A 240 -7.16 2.66 -25.01
N LEU A 241 -7.31 1.98 -23.89
CA LEU A 241 -8.39 1.02 -23.69
C LEU A 241 -9.75 1.71 -23.53
N SER A 242 -10.80 1.13 -24.09
CA SER A 242 -12.19 1.49 -23.81
C SER A 242 -12.56 1.22 -22.35
N ASP A 243 -13.66 1.79 -21.86
CA ASP A 243 -14.12 1.56 -20.47
C ASP A 243 -14.37 0.08 -20.16
N ALA A 244 -14.94 -0.66 -21.12
CA ALA A 244 -15.17 -2.08 -20.99
C ALA A 244 -13.86 -2.88 -20.88
N GLU A 245 -12.86 -2.54 -21.70
CA GLU A 245 -11.53 -3.17 -21.68
C GLU A 245 -10.74 -2.79 -20.45
N ARG A 246 -10.84 -1.53 -19.97
CA ARG A 246 -10.26 -1.11 -18.69
C ARG A 246 -10.86 -1.90 -17.52
N SER A 247 -12.17 -2.04 -17.48
CA SER A 247 -12.87 -2.84 -16.47
C SER A 247 -12.47 -4.31 -16.50
N ALA A 248 -12.30 -4.88 -17.70
CA ALA A 248 -11.83 -6.26 -17.89
C ALA A 248 -10.32 -6.41 -17.63
N GLY A 249 -9.56 -5.31 -17.65
CA GLY A 249 -8.10 -5.28 -17.50
C GLY A 249 -7.34 -5.91 -18.67
N ARG A 250 -8.00 -6.11 -19.82
CA ARG A 250 -7.42 -6.76 -21.02
C ARG A 250 -8.30 -6.58 -22.26
N LEU A 251 -7.69 -6.75 -23.41
CA LEU A 251 -8.42 -6.86 -24.67
C LEU A 251 -9.24 -8.17 -24.75
N PRO A 252 -10.37 -8.16 -25.48
CA PRO A 252 -11.16 -9.36 -25.70
C PRO A 252 -10.36 -10.42 -26.48
N GLU A 253 -10.55 -11.69 -26.18
CA GLU A 253 -9.82 -12.80 -26.81
C GLU A 253 -10.00 -12.86 -28.35
N GLY A 254 -11.12 -12.35 -28.85
CA GLY A 254 -11.39 -12.21 -30.26
C GLY A 254 -10.60 -11.11 -31.00
N HIS A 255 -9.80 -10.30 -30.30
CA HIS A 255 -9.07 -9.20 -30.91
C HIS A 255 -8.08 -9.68 -31.99
N LYS A 256 -8.01 -8.93 -33.13
CA LYS A 256 -7.20 -9.32 -34.30
C LYS A 256 -5.74 -9.63 -34.00
N VAL A 257 -5.12 -8.85 -33.10
CA VAL A 257 -3.70 -9.02 -32.72
C VAL A 257 -3.49 -10.30 -31.92
N ILE A 258 -4.45 -10.69 -31.06
CA ILE A 258 -4.39 -11.95 -30.31
C ILE A 258 -4.44 -13.14 -31.28
N LYS A 259 -5.35 -13.10 -32.23
CA LYS A 259 -5.44 -14.13 -33.31
C LYS A 259 -4.18 -14.21 -34.16
N LEU A 260 -3.50 -13.08 -34.42
CA LEU A 260 -2.21 -13.07 -35.11
C LEU A 260 -1.10 -13.73 -34.28
N LEU A 261 -1.03 -13.47 -33.01
CA LEU A 261 -0.10 -14.14 -32.09
C LEU A 261 -0.33 -15.65 -32.04
N GLU A 262 -1.58 -16.09 -31.94
CA GLU A 262 -1.96 -17.51 -31.93
C GLU A 262 -1.57 -18.23 -33.23
N ARG A 263 -1.86 -17.62 -34.39
CA ARG A 263 -1.46 -18.15 -35.71
C ARG A 263 0.06 -18.26 -35.85
N ALA A 264 0.81 -17.38 -35.25
CA ALA A 264 2.28 -17.43 -35.19
C ALA A 264 2.81 -18.40 -34.12
N GLY A 265 1.95 -19.15 -33.44
CA GLY A 265 2.33 -20.12 -32.40
C GLY A 265 2.67 -19.51 -31.05
N TRP A 266 2.37 -18.22 -30.80
CA TRP A 266 2.53 -17.55 -29.54
C TRP A 266 1.28 -17.70 -28.67
N LYS A 267 1.47 -17.78 -27.35
CA LYS A 267 0.41 -17.89 -26.36
C LYS A 267 0.49 -16.73 -25.37
N LEU A 268 -0.66 -16.35 -24.86
CA LEU A 268 -0.79 -15.43 -23.74
C LEU A 268 -1.01 -16.20 -22.43
N THR A 269 -0.56 -15.65 -21.30
CA THR A 269 -0.94 -16.16 -20.00
C THR A 269 -2.43 -15.96 -19.73
N ARG A 270 -2.98 -16.56 -18.68
CA ARG A 270 -4.40 -16.39 -18.28
C ARG A 270 -4.84 -14.92 -18.11
N ARG A 271 -3.89 -14.00 -17.91
CA ARG A 271 -4.19 -12.57 -17.81
C ARG A 271 -4.56 -11.93 -19.15
N GLY A 272 -4.35 -12.62 -20.26
CA GLY A 272 -4.61 -12.09 -21.59
C GLY A 272 -3.66 -10.96 -21.99
N LEU A 273 -4.06 -10.17 -23.00
CA LEU A 273 -3.35 -8.99 -23.49
C LEU A 273 -3.90 -7.75 -22.79
N GLY A 274 -3.29 -7.39 -21.67
CA GLY A 274 -3.60 -6.21 -20.85
C GLY A 274 -2.39 -5.28 -20.72
N PRO A 275 -2.44 -4.29 -19.80
CA PRO A 275 -1.36 -3.33 -19.56
C PRO A 275 0.01 -3.98 -19.35
N TRP A 276 0.02 -5.12 -18.66
CA TRP A 276 1.16 -6.00 -18.53
C TRP A 276 0.80 -7.35 -19.11
N ALA A 277 1.43 -7.75 -20.21
CA ALA A 277 1.18 -9.02 -20.86
C ALA A 277 2.46 -9.86 -20.98
N ARG A 278 2.31 -11.19 -20.97
CA ARG A 278 3.39 -12.13 -21.27
C ARG A 278 3.01 -12.95 -22.47
N ILE A 279 3.84 -12.86 -23.51
CA ILE A 279 3.74 -13.60 -24.76
C ILE A 279 4.81 -14.68 -24.74
N TYR A 280 4.43 -15.94 -24.87
CA TYR A 280 5.36 -17.05 -24.73
C TYR A 280 5.06 -18.22 -25.67
N ARG A 281 6.08 -19.03 -25.92
CA ARG A 281 5.95 -20.38 -26.49
C ARG A 281 6.31 -21.43 -25.45
N PRO A 282 5.72 -22.65 -25.48
CA PRO A 282 6.15 -23.76 -24.66
C PRO A 282 7.65 -24.01 -24.83
N VAL A 283 8.30 -24.45 -23.74
CA VAL A 283 9.74 -24.76 -23.79
C VAL A 283 10.01 -25.89 -24.75
N THR A 284 10.82 -25.62 -25.78
CA THR A 284 11.25 -26.60 -26.77
C THR A 284 12.78 -26.62 -26.78
N GLY A 285 13.41 -27.80 -26.67
CA GLY A 285 14.87 -27.91 -26.67
C GLY A 285 15.55 -27.19 -25.46
N GLY A 286 14.86 -27.11 -24.31
CA GLY A 286 15.39 -26.47 -23.11
C GLY A 286 15.45 -24.94 -23.13
N ARG A 287 15.06 -24.28 -24.22
CA ARG A 287 15.02 -22.82 -24.33
C ARG A 287 13.63 -22.28 -24.04
N ARG A 288 13.55 -21.34 -23.11
CA ARG A 288 12.36 -20.54 -22.83
C ARG A 288 12.28 -19.40 -23.85
N GLN A 289 11.10 -19.24 -24.44
CA GLN A 289 10.77 -18.10 -25.30
C GLN A 289 9.62 -17.35 -24.65
N CYS A 290 9.89 -16.17 -24.13
CA CYS A 290 8.89 -15.32 -23.50
C CYS A 290 9.33 -13.87 -23.62
N VAL A 291 8.39 -12.98 -23.94
CA VAL A 291 8.56 -11.52 -23.95
C VAL A 291 7.47 -10.92 -23.08
N GLN A 292 7.82 -9.88 -22.34
CA GLN A 292 6.87 -9.10 -21.55
C GLN A 292 6.56 -7.80 -22.28
N LEU A 293 5.29 -7.43 -22.31
CA LEU A 293 4.83 -6.12 -22.75
C LEU A 293 4.46 -5.27 -21.55
N CYS A 294 4.80 -3.98 -21.63
CA CYS A 294 4.32 -2.91 -20.76
C CYS A 294 3.72 -1.81 -21.62
N ILE A 295 2.49 -1.40 -21.36
CA ILE A 295 1.80 -0.37 -22.13
C ILE A 295 1.40 0.77 -21.18
N PRO A 296 2.21 1.84 -21.09
CA PRO A 296 1.95 2.95 -20.18
C PRO A 296 0.61 3.63 -20.38
N SER A 297 0.19 3.82 -21.63
CA SER A 297 -1.11 4.42 -21.97
C SER A 297 -2.32 3.58 -21.54
N TRP A 298 -2.12 2.30 -21.19
CA TRP A 298 -3.12 1.43 -20.56
C TRP A 298 -2.99 1.37 -19.03
N ASN A 299 -2.29 2.33 -18.44
CA ASN A 299 -2.02 2.40 -17.00
C ASN A 299 -1.13 1.26 -16.45
N ALA A 300 -0.15 0.80 -17.24
CA ALA A 300 0.82 -0.18 -16.77
C ALA A 300 1.77 0.42 -15.73
N LEU A 301 2.15 1.68 -15.88
CA LEU A 301 2.97 2.44 -14.95
C LEU A 301 2.04 3.38 -14.16
N ASP A 302 1.47 2.88 -13.07
CA ASP A 302 0.54 3.65 -12.24
C ASP A 302 1.24 4.81 -11.52
N ASP A 303 0.53 5.95 -11.40
CA ASP A 303 1.06 7.18 -10.82
C ASP A 303 1.53 7.00 -9.35
N ARG A 304 0.93 6.09 -8.61
CA ARG A 304 1.28 5.82 -7.21
C ARG A 304 2.68 5.19 -7.07
N SER A 305 3.05 4.32 -8.03
CA SER A 305 4.33 3.60 -8.00
C SER A 305 5.40 4.27 -8.83
N TRP A 306 5.02 4.89 -9.95
CA TRP A 306 5.92 5.39 -10.97
C TRP A 306 5.77 6.90 -11.23
N GLY A 307 4.97 7.61 -10.41
CA GLY A 307 4.73 9.03 -10.61
C GLY A 307 4.29 9.35 -12.03
N HIS A 308 4.92 10.30 -12.66
CA HIS A 308 4.61 10.70 -14.03
C HIS A 308 5.37 9.93 -15.13
N ALA A 309 5.96 8.76 -14.81
CA ALA A 309 6.77 7.98 -15.77
C ALA A 309 6.04 7.67 -17.08
N ALA A 310 4.73 7.42 -17.03
CA ALA A 310 3.94 7.16 -18.22
C ALA A 310 3.85 8.35 -19.21
N LYS A 311 4.26 9.55 -18.79
CA LYS A 311 4.24 10.80 -19.57
C LYS A 311 5.62 11.24 -20.05
N LEU A 312 6.67 10.51 -19.69
CA LEU A 312 8.04 10.81 -20.08
C LEU A 312 8.25 10.50 -21.57
N GLU A 313 9.16 11.24 -22.17
CA GLU A 313 9.65 10.93 -23.50
C GLU A 313 10.34 9.55 -23.53
N PRO A 314 10.32 8.84 -24.67
CA PRO A 314 10.84 7.47 -24.76
C PRO A 314 12.26 7.28 -24.21
N ALA A 315 13.15 8.24 -24.44
CA ALA A 315 14.54 8.18 -23.97
C ALA A 315 14.63 8.33 -22.44
N GLU A 316 13.84 9.23 -21.86
CA GLU A 316 13.75 9.46 -20.42
C GLU A 316 13.14 8.23 -19.72
N LEU A 317 12.06 7.68 -20.29
CA LEU A 317 11.43 6.45 -19.79
C LEU A 317 12.41 5.27 -19.83
N ALA A 318 13.21 5.15 -20.90
CA ALA A 318 14.25 4.12 -21.01
C ALA A 318 15.32 4.28 -19.90
N ARG A 319 15.69 5.52 -19.55
CA ARG A 319 16.58 5.81 -18.43
C ARG A 319 15.99 5.39 -17.10
N VAL A 320 14.75 5.81 -16.78
CA VAL A 320 14.07 5.48 -15.51
C VAL A 320 13.93 3.97 -15.34
N LEU A 321 13.34 3.27 -16.32
CA LEU A 321 13.14 1.83 -16.25
C LEU A 321 14.46 1.07 -16.32
N GLY A 322 15.45 1.59 -17.03
CA GLY A 322 16.80 1.02 -17.13
C GLY A 322 17.56 1.08 -15.80
N VAL A 323 17.56 2.22 -15.10
CA VAL A 323 18.15 2.35 -13.76
C VAL A 323 17.47 1.40 -12.77
N TYR A 324 16.15 1.35 -12.78
CA TYR A 324 15.40 0.41 -11.94
C TYR A 324 15.76 -1.05 -12.26
N ALA A 325 15.78 -1.42 -13.55
CA ALA A 325 16.10 -2.78 -13.97
C ALA A 325 17.52 -3.21 -13.55
N HIS A 326 18.48 -2.32 -13.63
CA HIS A 326 19.86 -2.56 -13.21
C HIS A 326 19.97 -2.72 -11.68
N ARG A 327 19.32 -1.85 -10.92
CA ARG A 327 19.42 -1.81 -9.45
C ARG A 327 18.53 -2.85 -8.76
N VAL A 328 17.33 -3.11 -9.29
CA VAL A 328 16.36 -4.03 -8.72
C VAL A 328 16.23 -5.29 -9.57
N MET A 329 15.47 -5.24 -10.63
CA MET A 329 15.27 -6.27 -11.66
C MET A 329 14.46 -5.68 -12.82
N THR A 330 14.50 -6.32 -14.00
CA THR A 330 13.58 -5.97 -15.08
C THR A 330 12.14 -6.01 -14.56
N PRO A 331 11.35 -4.93 -14.68
CA PRO A 331 9.96 -4.93 -14.22
C PRO A 331 9.14 -6.06 -14.85
N VAL A 332 8.34 -6.75 -14.05
CA VAL A 332 7.55 -7.91 -14.51
C VAL A 332 6.04 -7.75 -14.30
N GLY A 333 5.60 -6.53 -14.00
CA GLY A 333 4.26 -6.14 -13.66
C GLY A 333 4.30 -4.87 -12.81
N SER A 334 3.28 -4.62 -11.99
CA SER A 334 3.34 -3.52 -11.02
C SER A 334 4.55 -3.67 -10.08
N SER A 335 4.95 -2.58 -9.42
CA SER A 335 6.04 -2.59 -8.43
C SER A 335 5.85 -3.68 -7.35
N ALA A 336 4.61 -3.91 -6.91
CA ALA A 336 4.27 -4.98 -5.97
C ALA A 336 4.51 -6.39 -6.54
N VAL A 337 4.21 -6.62 -7.82
CA VAL A 337 4.49 -7.90 -8.49
C VAL A 337 6.00 -8.07 -8.65
N SER A 338 6.72 -7.03 -9.06
CA SER A 338 8.18 -7.06 -9.17
C SER A 338 8.83 -7.36 -7.81
N GLY A 339 8.32 -6.76 -6.73
CA GLY A 339 8.79 -7.03 -5.36
C GLY A 339 8.63 -8.48 -4.94
N LEU A 340 7.50 -9.11 -5.27
CA LEU A 340 7.26 -10.53 -4.98
C LEU A 340 8.12 -11.46 -5.85
N GLU A 341 8.21 -11.18 -7.16
CA GLU A 341 9.02 -11.96 -8.10
C GLU A 341 10.53 -11.86 -7.77
N LEU A 342 11.00 -10.72 -7.26
CA LEU A 342 12.37 -10.56 -6.81
C LEU A 342 12.73 -11.53 -5.68
N MET A 343 11.80 -11.84 -4.76
CA MET A 343 12.03 -12.81 -3.69
C MET A 343 12.40 -14.18 -4.26
N THR A 344 11.67 -14.64 -5.29
CA THR A 344 11.91 -15.92 -5.94
C THR A 344 13.04 -15.90 -6.95
N ALA A 345 13.29 -14.76 -7.60
CA ALA A 345 14.43 -14.60 -8.49
C ALA A 345 15.77 -14.71 -7.74
N LEU A 346 15.83 -14.22 -6.50
CA LEU A 346 16.99 -14.34 -5.61
C LEU A 346 17.04 -15.67 -4.86
N ASN A 347 15.89 -16.28 -4.60
CA ASN A 347 15.75 -17.56 -3.93
C ASN A 347 14.91 -18.54 -4.77
N PRO A 348 15.44 -19.01 -5.92
CA PRO A 348 14.70 -19.95 -6.79
C PRO A 348 14.28 -21.20 -6.03
N PRO A 349 13.06 -21.72 -6.28
CA PRO A 349 12.55 -22.90 -5.55
C PRO A 349 13.27 -24.19 -5.92
N THR A 350 13.92 -24.23 -7.09
CA THR A 350 14.60 -25.43 -7.59
C THR A 350 16.01 -25.10 -8.05
N ARG A 351 16.84 -26.14 -8.12
CA ARG A 351 18.16 -26.14 -8.74
C ARG A 351 18.32 -27.34 -9.68
N ALA A 352 19.31 -27.28 -10.55
CA ALA A 352 19.70 -28.46 -11.31
C ALA A 352 20.35 -29.48 -10.38
N SER A 353 19.96 -30.76 -10.50
CA SER A 353 20.61 -31.88 -9.82
C SER A 353 22.04 -32.10 -10.34
N GLU A 354 22.82 -32.93 -9.66
CA GLU A 354 23.97 -33.53 -10.29
C GLU A 354 23.53 -34.37 -11.53
N PRO A 355 24.39 -34.52 -12.55
CA PRO A 355 24.08 -35.35 -13.70
C PRO A 355 23.79 -36.80 -13.26
N ASP A 356 22.74 -37.40 -13.82
CA ASP A 356 22.49 -38.83 -13.66
C ASP A 356 23.48 -39.67 -14.50
N GLN A 357 23.28 -41.02 -14.52
CA GLN A 357 24.15 -41.94 -15.24
C GLN A 357 24.19 -41.68 -16.77
N ASP A 358 23.15 -41.02 -17.30
CA ASP A 358 23.05 -40.64 -18.71
C ASP A 358 23.56 -39.21 -18.95
N GLY A 359 24.16 -38.55 -17.95
CA GLY A 359 24.63 -37.16 -18.02
C GLY A 359 23.53 -36.10 -17.98
N LYS A 360 22.29 -36.52 -17.72
CA LYS A 360 21.12 -35.62 -17.71
C LYS A 360 20.91 -35.04 -16.32
N ARG A 361 20.64 -33.73 -16.25
CA ARG A 361 20.31 -33.02 -15.01
C ARG A 361 18.79 -32.86 -14.88
N HIS A 362 18.28 -33.12 -13.69
CA HIS A 362 16.88 -32.96 -13.33
C HIS A 362 16.69 -31.70 -12.47
N SER A 363 15.45 -31.23 -12.36
CA SER A 363 15.12 -30.14 -11.44
C SER A 363 14.84 -30.73 -10.06
N GLU A 364 15.60 -30.35 -9.05
CA GLU A 364 15.39 -30.76 -7.66
C GLU A 364 15.06 -29.56 -6.76
N HIS A 365 14.47 -29.84 -5.62
CA HIS A 365 14.17 -28.83 -4.61
C HIS A 365 15.46 -28.14 -4.12
N ARG A 366 15.42 -26.81 -3.99
CA ARG A 366 16.51 -26.04 -3.41
C ARG A 366 16.24 -25.74 -1.94
N PRO A 367 17.04 -26.27 -1.00
CA PRO A 367 16.93 -25.93 0.42
C PRO A 367 17.01 -24.42 0.66
N GLY A 368 16.24 -23.91 1.63
CA GLY A 368 16.20 -22.49 1.97
C GLY A 368 15.30 -21.65 1.07
N SER A 369 14.55 -22.26 0.15
CA SER A 369 13.51 -21.62 -0.65
C SER A 369 12.11 -21.86 -0.06
N LEU A 370 11.09 -21.21 -0.64
CA LEU A 370 9.67 -21.46 -0.32
C LEU A 370 9.11 -22.71 -1.02
N GLY A 371 9.94 -23.44 -1.77
CA GLY A 371 9.48 -24.60 -2.55
C GLY A 371 8.61 -24.21 -3.76
N THR A 372 8.01 -25.24 -4.38
CA THR A 372 7.16 -25.10 -5.57
C THR A 372 5.68 -25.27 -5.26
N GLN A 373 5.33 -25.75 -4.08
CA GLN A 373 3.95 -26.02 -3.66
C GLN A 373 3.42 -24.84 -2.84
N ALA A 374 2.17 -24.47 -3.09
CA ALA A 374 1.43 -23.59 -2.19
C ALA A 374 1.20 -24.32 -0.86
N LEU A 375 1.26 -23.59 0.24
CA LEU A 375 0.99 -24.10 1.59
C LEU A 375 -0.26 -23.41 2.13
N ASP A 376 -1.15 -24.19 2.73
CA ASP A 376 -2.23 -23.62 3.50
C ASP A 376 -1.68 -22.92 4.75
N PRO A 377 -2.24 -21.76 5.10
CA PRO A 377 -1.88 -21.07 6.34
C PRO A 377 -2.46 -21.82 7.55
N ALA A 378 -1.95 -21.51 8.73
CA ALA A 378 -2.67 -21.84 9.95
C ALA A 378 -4.03 -21.10 9.97
N PRO A 379 -5.06 -21.65 10.64
CA PRO A 379 -6.38 -20.99 10.70
C PRO A 379 -6.32 -19.54 11.20
N CYS A 380 -5.49 -19.27 12.23
CA CYS A 380 -5.31 -17.92 12.75
C CYS A 380 -4.62 -16.95 11.76
N GLU A 381 -3.76 -17.46 10.87
CA GLU A 381 -3.02 -16.67 9.87
C GLU A 381 -3.86 -16.34 8.63
N ALA A 382 -4.90 -17.12 8.36
CA ALA A 382 -5.73 -17.02 7.18
C ALA A 382 -6.51 -15.69 7.17
N VAL A 383 -6.68 -15.09 5.99
CA VAL A 383 -7.58 -13.93 5.81
C VAL A 383 -9.03 -14.40 5.83
N ASP A 384 -9.95 -13.51 6.21
CA ASP A 384 -11.38 -13.80 6.21
C ASP A 384 -11.84 -14.22 4.81
N GLY A 385 -12.65 -15.27 4.77
CA GLY A 385 -13.09 -15.90 3.54
C GLY A 385 -12.11 -16.88 2.89
N HIS A 386 -10.97 -17.19 3.52
CA HIS A 386 -10.06 -18.24 3.05
C HIS A 386 -10.74 -19.62 3.16
N PRO A 387 -10.51 -20.57 2.21
CA PRO A 387 -11.10 -21.91 2.25
C PRO A 387 -10.85 -22.68 3.55
N VAL A 388 -9.71 -22.49 4.22
CA VAL A 388 -9.40 -23.11 5.52
C VAL A 388 -10.38 -22.71 6.63
N LEU A 389 -11.08 -21.60 6.46
CA LEU A 389 -12.08 -21.05 7.38
C LEU A 389 -13.53 -21.36 6.94
N ALA A 390 -13.74 -22.24 5.97
CA ALA A 390 -15.07 -22.54 5.41
C ALA A 390 -16.07 -23.10 6.43
N HIS A 391 -15.55 -23.62 7.56
CA HIS A 391 -16.36 -24.11 8.69
C HIS A 391 -16.97 -22.98 9.54
N LEU A 392 -16.45 -21.75 9.45
CA LEU A 392 -16.97 -20.61 10.21
C LEU A 392 -18.28 -20.08 9.58
N PRO A 393 -19.22 -19.58 10.40
CA PRO A 393 -20.41 -18.90 9.89
C PRO A 393 -20.05 -17.74 8.95
N ARG A 394 -20.88 -17.51 7.93
CA ARG A 394 -20.62 -16.54 6.85
C ARG A 394 -20.32 -15.10 7.31
N PHE A 395 -20.86 -14.71 8.45
CA PHE A 395 -20.72 -13.36 9.01
C PHE A 395 -19.98 -13.36 10.34
N HIS A 396 -19.26 -14.43 10.65
CA HIS A 396 -18.48 -14.51 11.87
C HIS A 396 -17.32 -13.48 11.80
N ILE A 397 -17.25 -12.64 12.83
CA ILE A 397 -16.16 -11.68 13.02
C ILE A 397 -15.19 -12.32 14.01
N ARG A 398 -14.01 -12.67 13.53
CA ARG A 398 -12.97 -13.31 14.33
C ARG A 398 -12.35 -12.32 15.31
N GLY A 399 -12.32 -12.69 16.58
CA GLY A 399 -11.64 -11.96 17.65
C GLY A 399 -10.12 -12.19 17.68
N PRO A 400 -9.42 -11.55 18.62
CA PRO A 400 -7.98 -11.71 18.82
C PRO A 400 -7.54 -13.15 19.09
N GLU A 401 -8.40 -13.97 19.74
CA GLU A 401 -8.16 -15.39 20.01
C GLU A 401 -8.30 -16.30 18.77
N GLU A 402 -8.89 -15.79 17.69
CA GLU A 402 -9.14 -16.57 16.48
C GLU A 402 -8.28 -16.11 15.30
N ARG A 403 -7.72 -14.90 15.38
CA ARG A 403 -7.05 -14.25 14.28
C ARG A 403 -5.73 -13.62 14.67
N LEU A 404 -4.68 -13.95 13.93
CA LEU A 404 -3.42 -13.21 13.96
C LEU A 404 -3.59 -11.84 13.30
N PHE A 405 -3.56 -10.77 14.09
CA PHE A 405 -3.76 -9.40 13.63
C PHE A 405 -2.48 -8.57 13.81
N GLU A 406 -1.48 -8.84 12.96
CA GLU A 406 -0.22 -8.09 12.92
C GLU A 406 -0.29 -7.04 11.82
N GLU A 407 -0.59 -5.79 12.24
CA GLU A 407 -0.59 -4.61 11.37
C GLU A 407 0.34 -3.52 11.92
N ALA A 408 0.64 -2.53 11.11
CA ALA A 408 1.42 -1.36 11.53
C ALA A 408 0.60 -0.48 12.48
N TYR A 409 1.28 0.39 13.23
CA TYR A 409 0.61 1.32 14.14
C TYR A 409 -0.37 2.25 13.43
N ASP A 410 -1.50 2.48 14.08
CA ASP A 410 -2.37 3.65 13.93
C ASP A 410 -2.81 4.06 15.34
N TRP A 411 -2.02 4.92 16.00
CA TRP A 411 -2.19 5.32 17.37
C TRP A 411 -1.94 6.81 17.56
N ALA A 412 -2.74 7.43 18.41
CA ALA A 412 -2.57 8.80 18.84
C ALA A 412 -3.12 8.97 20.26
N ARG A 413 -2.67 9.98 20.95
CA ARG A 413 -3.16 10.41 22.26
C ARG A 413 -3.31 11.92 22.32
N ASP A 414 -4.01 12.39 23.33
CA ASP A 414 -4.09 13.82 23.63
C ASP A 414 -2.72 14.35 24.09
N LEU A 415 -2.50 15.64 23.84
CA LEU A 415 -1.34 16.37 24.32
C LEU A 415 -1.44 16.58 25.83
N THR A 416 -0.33 16.45 26.54
CA THR A 416 -0.24 16.88 27.94
C THR A 416 -0.11 18.40 28.02
N ASP A 417 -0.38 18.98 29.21
CA ASP A 417 -0.26 20.43 29.45
C ASP A 417 1.15 20.96 29.11
N THR A 418 2.18 20.17 29.42
CA THR A 418 3.57 20.54 29.11
C THR A 418 3.85 20.48 27.59
N GLU A 419 3.25 19.56 26.87
CA GLU A 419 3.38 19.46 25.42
C GLU A 419 2.64 20.59 24.69
N CYS A 420 1.51 21.03 25.22
CA CYS A 420 0.78 22.21 24.72
C CYS A 420 1.58 23.51 24.83
N MET A 421 2.57 23.57 25.71
CA MET A 421 3.45 24.75 25.86
C MET A 421 4.60 24.79 24.86
N GLN A 422 4.86 23.69 24.15
CA GLN A 422 5.87 23.64 23.10
C GLN A 422 5.29 24.18 21.77
N PRO A 423 6.08 24.89 20.95
CA PRO A 423 5.55 25.52 19.74
C PRO A 423 5.36 24.58 18.55
N HIS A 424 6.10 23.46 18.48
CA HIS A 424 6.16 22.65 17.27
C HIS A 424 5.78 21.18 17.49
N LEU A 425 5.10 20.62 16.48
CA LEU A 425 4.94 19.19 16.25
C LEU A 425 5.90 18.76 15.14
N VAL A 426 6.81 17.85 15.44
CA VAL A 426 7.85 17.37 14.51
C VAL A 426 7.63 15.90 14.18
N GLY A 427 7.40 15.60 12.91
CA GLY A 427 7.25 14.27 12.37
C GLY A 427 8.59 13.67 11.92
N ILE A 428 8.90 12.47 12.40
CA ILE A 428 10.05 11.67 11.93
C ILE A 428 9.54 10.35 11.34
N ASP A 429 10.07 9.96 10.18
CA ASP A 429 9.62 8.78 9.44
C ASP A 429 10.77 7.83 9.14
N VAL A 430 10.54 6.52 9.30
CA VAL A 430 11.57 5.49 9.12
C VAL A 430 11.71 5.11 7.65
N ASN A 431 12.90 5.31 7.11
CA ASN A 431 13.20 4.90 5.73
C ASN A 431 13.06 3.38 5.55
N LEU A 432 12.26 2.95 4.56
CA LEU A 432 12.04 1.54 4.20
C LEU A 432 11.82 0.64 5.43
N ALA A 433 10.93 1.00 6.34
CA ALA A 433 10.70 0.30 7.60
C ALA A 433 10.46 -1.21 7.44
N PHE A 434 9.59 -1.61 6.50
CA PHE A 434 9.33 -3.04 6.21
C PHE A 434 10.55 -3.74 5.60
N GLY A 435 11.37 -3.04 4.81
CA GLY A 435 12.64 -3.55 4.32
C GLY A 435 13.61 -3.79 5.46
N ALA A 436 13.78 -2.80 6.35
CA ALA A 436 14.62 -2.93 7.53
C ALA A 436 14.17 -4.06 8.46
N ALA A 437 12.85 -4.25 8.62
CA ALA A 437 12.27 -5.34 9.39
C ALA A 437 12.48 -6.72 8.75
N ALA A 438 12.52 -6.79 7.42
CA ALA A 438 12.81 -8.02 6.68
C ALA A 438 14.26 -8.49 6.84
N ASN A 439 15.20 -7.59 7.14
CA ASN A 439 16.62 -7.91 7.32
C ASN A 439 16.84 -8.83 8.53
N GLY A 440 17.43 -10.00 8.30
CA GLY A 440 17.68 -10.99 9.34
C GLY A 440 16.40 -11.62 9.92
N ALA A 441 15.23 -11.45 9.30
CA ALA A 441 14.02 -12.12 9.71
C ALA A 441 14.12 -13.63 9.47
N VAL A 442 13.98 -14.43 10.53
CA VAL A 442 13.81 -15.86 10.44
C VAL A 442 12.32 -16.13 10.19
N VAL A 443 12.00 -16.77 9.07
CA VAL A 443 10.62 -17.05 8.64
C VAL A 443 10.50 -18.52 8.24
N GLY A 444 9.27 -19.04 8.28
CA GLY A 444 9.00 -20.40 7.80
C GLY A 444 9.29 -20.53 6.31
N LEU A 445 9.82 -21.68 5.90
CA LEU A 445 10.13 -22.00 4.50
C LEU A 445 9.01 -22.86 3.88
N ASP A 446 9.36 -23.99 3.36
CA ASP A 446 8.56 -24.92 2.56
C ASP A 446 7.88 -26.04 3.37
N SER A 447 7.76 -25.89 4.69
CA SER A 447 6.97 -26.80 5.54
C SER A 447 5.61 -26.19 5.90
N PRO A 448 4.53 -27.00 5.96
CA PRO A 448 3.26 -26.55 6.51
C PRO A 448 3.40 -26.16 7.98
N PRO A 449 2.45 -25.37 8.53
CA PRO A 449 2.41 -25.09 9.96
C PRO A 449 2.07 -26.36 10.76
N GLU A 450 2.70 -26.52 11.92
CA GLU A 450 2.42 -27.59 12.86
C GLU A 450 1.77 -27.02 14.12
N HIS A 451 0.64 -27.62 14.54
CA HIS A 451 -0.08 -27.22 15.74
C HIS A 451 0.56 -27.87 16.98
N VAL A 452 0.81 -27.05 18.00
CA VAL A 452 1.40 -27.50 19.28
C VAL A 452 0.56 -26.94 20.43
N THR A 453 0.13 -27.80 21.32
CA THR A 453 -0.58 -27.45 22.56
C THR A 453 0.40 -27.29 23.71
N ARG A 454 0.23 -26.24 24.51
CA ARG A 454 1.10 -25.90 25.65
C ARG A 454 2.60 -25.86 25.27
N PRO A 455 2.98 -25.15 24.21
CA PRO A 455 4.36 -25.08 23.78
C PRO A 455 5.21 -24.27 24.77
N VAL A 456 6.49 -24.58 24.83
CA VAL A 456 7.49 -23.66 25.40
C VAL A 456 7.85 -22.64 24.33
N PHE A 457 7.81 -21.37 24.66
CA PHE A 457 8.17 -20.30 23.69
C PHE A 457 9.65 -20.37 23.33
N ASP A 458 9.94 -20.40 22.03
CA ASP A 458 11.29 -20.30 21.48
C ASP A 458 11.35 -19.17 20.44
N PRO A 459 12.08 -18.07 20.71
CA PRO A 459 12.20 -16.95 19.79
C PRO A 459 12.92 -17.28 18.48
N ALA A 460 13.60 -18.43 18.38
CA ALA A 460 14.24 -18.89 17.15
C ALA A 460 13.29 -19.62 16.20
N VAL A 461 12.11 -20.04 16.69
CA VAL A 461 11.11 -20.77 15.91
C VAL A 461 10.05 -19.83 15.38
N PRO A 462 9.95 -19.62 14.05
CA PRO A 462 8.88 -18.80 13.49
C PRO A 462 7.53 -19.50 13.63
N GLY A 463 6.53 -18.72 14.02
CA GLY A 463 5.17 -19.22 14.21
C GLY A 463 4.21 -18.12 14.67
N SER A 464 2.98 -18.57 14.91
CA SER A 464 1.90 -17.80 15.52
C SER A 464 1.58 -18.44 16.88
N TRP A 465 1.55 -17.64 17.92
CA TRP A 465 1.48 -18.05 19.32
C TRP A 465 0.24 -17.42 19.98
N LEU A 466 -0.61 -18.22 20.57
CA LEU A 466 -1.72 -17.76 21.42
C LEU A 466 -1.20 -17.55 22.82
N VAL A 467 -1.12 -16.31 23.26
CA VAL A 467 -0.56 -15.93 24.56
C VAL A 467 -1.27 -14.71 25.14
N ASP A 468 -1.41 -14.66 26.44
CA ASP A 468 -1.90 -13.48 27.14
C ASP A 468 -0.71 -12.56 27.49
N LEU A 469 -0.74 -11.35 26.95
CA LEU A 469 0.25 -10.31 27.18
C LEU A 469 -0.33 -9.12 27.97
N SER A 470 -1.52 -9.24 28.55
CA SER A 470 -2.17 -8.20 29.35
C SER A 470 -1.43 -7.86 30.65
N HIS A 471 -0.53 -8.75 31.11
CA HIS A 471 0.30 -8.52 32.28
C HIS A 471 1.55 -7.66 32.04
N VAL A 472 1.84 -7.29 30.77
CA VAL A 472 3.04 -6.50 30.44
C VAL A 472 2.81 -5.03 30.73
N ASP A 473 3.47 -4.54 31.77
CA ASP A 473 3.39 -3.14 32.18
C ASP A 473 4.48 -2.31 31.50
N LEU A 474 4.07 -1.40 30.61
CA LEU A 474 4.98 -0.50 29.90
C LEU A 474 5.53 0.62 30.75
N SER A 475 5.01 0.84 31.96
CA SER A 475 5.61 1.78 32.92
C SER A 475 6.93 1.28 33.47
N ARG A 476 7.23 -0.02 33.40
CA ARG A 476 8.44 -0.62 33.91
C ARG A 476 9.00 -1.67 32.98
N VAL A 477 9.97 -1.32 32.15
CA VAL A 477 10.52 -2.17 31.08
C VAL A 477 12.05 -2.25 31.14
N LYS A 478 12.62 -3.31 30.56
CA LYS A 478 14.07 -3.41 30.36
C LYS A 478 14.49 -2.67 29.09
N VAL A 479 15.39 -1.69 29.26
CA VAL A 479 16.08 -1.01 28.15
C VAL A 479 17.58 -1.33 28.30
N ALA A 480 18.18 -1.87 27.22
CA ALA A 480 19.57 -2.29 27.26
C ALA A 480 19.91 -3.19 28.49
N LYS A 481 19.03 -4.13 28.82
CA LYS A 481 19.10 -5.07 29.95
C LYS A 481 18.97 -4.45 31.36
N GLN A 482 18.63 -3.18 31.45
CA GLN A 482 18.38 -2.49 32.74
C GLN A 482 16.92 -2.11 32.84
N TRP A 483 16.33 -2.31 34.01
CA TRP A 483 14.98 -1.84 34.29
C TRP A 483 14.92 -0.31 34.25
N ARG A 484 13.90 0.24 33.61
CA ARG A 484 13.59 1.66 33.52
C ARG A 484 12.14 1.87 33.88
N ASP A 485 11.88 2.90 34.62
CA ASP A 485 10.53 3.40 34.88
C ASP A 485 10.23 4.48 33.82
N LEU A 486 9.08 4.38 33.20
CA LEU A 486 8.61 5.25 32.11
C LEU A 486 7.17 5.68 32.37
N GLU A 487 6.71 6.72 31.73
CA GLU A 487 5.29 7.08 31.70
C GLU A 487 4.58 6.18 30.66
N GLY A 488 4.26 4.95 31.07
CA GLY A 488 3.75 3.90 30.18
C GLY A 488 2.46 4.28 29.43
N GLY A 489 1.62 5.13 30.02
CA GLY A 489 0.41 5.66 29.35
C GLY A 489 0.69 6.60 28.18
N LEU A 490 1.92 7.10 28.03
CA LEU A 490 2.32 7.97 26.91
C LEU A 490 3.00 7.21 25.76
N LEU A 491 3.10 5.88 25.85
CA LEU A 491 3.63 5.01 24.80
C LEU A 491 2.53 4.11 24.25
N PRO A 492 2.47 3.88 22.91
CA PRO A 492 1.58 2.88 22.34
C PRO A 492 2.01 1.48 22.77
N SER A 493 1.06 0.58 23.06
CA SER A 493 1.38 -0.83 23.25
C SER A 493 1.99 -1.45 21.98
N PRO A 494 3.10 -2.19 22.07
CA PRO A 494 3.67 -2.87 20.91
C PRO A 494 2.90 -4.13 20.50
N PHE A 495 1.91 -4.54 21.29
CA PHE A 495 1.19 -5.79 21.13
C PHE A 495 -0.08 -5.64 20.29
N THR A 496 -0.57 -4.43 20.10
CA THR A 496 -1.75 -4.14 19.29
C THR A 496 -1.42 -3.11 18.20
N PRO A 497 -2.03 -3.17 17.02
CA PRO A 497 -1.86 -2.12 16.00
C PRO A 497 -2.42 -0.77 16.42
N THR A 498 -3.48 -0.77 17.25
CA THR A 498 -4.10 0.45 17.79
C THR A 498 -3.28 1.10 18.89
N GLY A 499 -2.23 0.44 19.38
CA GLY A 499 -1.45 0.92 20.53
C GLY A 499 -2.14 0.77 21.88
N GLU A 500 -3.34 0.20 21.92
CA GLU A 500 -4.08 -0.10 23.14
C GLU A 500 -3.47 -1.29 23.88
N HIS A 501 -3.67 -1.32 25.18
CA HIS A 501 -3.24 -2.43 26.01
C HIS A 501 -4.05 -3.70 25.66
N PRO A 502 -3.42 -4.88 25.51
CA PRO A 502 -4.15 -6.12 25.22
C PRO A 502 -5.01 -6.57 26.41
N GLU A 503 -6.19 -7.11 26.13
CA GLU A 503 -7.18 -7.54 27.12
C GLU A 503 -7.34 -9.08 27.15
N GLY A 504 -6.24 -9.82 27.37
CA GLY A 504 -6.30 -11.28 27.46
C GLY A 504 -5.61 -12.00 26.30
N PRO A 505 -5.89 -13.31 26.09
CA PRO A 505 -5.23 -14.12 25.08
C PRO A 505 -5.48 -13.63 23.66
N ALA A 506 -4.40 -13.57 22.87
CA ALA A 506 -4.48 -13.22 21.45
C ALA A 506 -3.38 -13.95 20.65
N TRP A 507 -3.59 -14.07 19.36
CA TRP A 507 -2.57 -14.60 18.46
C TRP A 507 -1.54 -13.53 18.10
N TYR A 508 -0.26 -13.86 18.30
CA TYR A 508 0.88 -13.00 17.97
C TYR A 508 1.92 -13.75 17.17
N ALA A 509 2.59 -13.05 16.24
CA ALA A 509 3.78 -13.59 15.57
C ALA A 509 4.97 -13.70 16.54
N THR A 510 5.90 -14.65 16.29
CA THR A 510 7.11 -14.83 17.11
C THR A 510 7.81 -13.53 17.50
N PRO A 511 8.03 -12.52 16.63
CA PRO A 511 8.71 -11.31 17.03
C PRO A 511 7.99 -10.50 18.12
N THR A 512 6.65 -10.51 18.12
CA THR A 512 5.85 -9.79 19.13
C THR A 512 5.99 -10.45 20.50
N VAL A 513 5.89 -11.79 20.58
CA VAL A 513 6.05 -12.53 21.84
C VAL A 513 7.50 -12.41 22.36
N ALA A 514 8.48 -12.51 21.44
CA ALA A 514 9.89 -12.34 21.81
C ALA A 514 10.18 -10.95 22.40
N TYR A 515 9.43 -9.93 21.97
CA TYR A 515 9.60 -8.58 22.50
C TYR A 515 9.07 -8.43 23.93
N ALA A 516 8.00 -9.11 24.32
CA ALA A 516 7.55 -9.15 25.71
C ALA A 516 8.66 -9.69 26.62
N VAL A 517 9.32 -10.77 26.19
CA VAL A 517 10.48 -11.35 26.91
C VAL A 517 11.66 -10.36 26.97
N GLU A 518 11.94 -9.63 25.88
CA GLU A 518 12.98 -8.60 25.83
C GLU A 518 12.68 -7.46 26.82
N LEU A 519 11.41 -7.07 26.93
CA LEU A 519 10.96 -6.06 27.90
C LEU A 519 11.06 -6.53 29.37
N GLY A 520 11.29 -7.81 29.60
CA GLY A 520 11.57 -8.40 30.92
C GLY A 520 10.42 -9.22 31.50
N TYR A 521 9.42 -9.56 30.71
CA TYR A 521 8.23 -10.27 31.14
C TYR A 521 8.24 -11.73 30.65
N ASP A 522 7.80 -12.64 31.51
CA ASP A 522 7.65 -14.05 31.16
C ASP A 522 6.40 -14.26 30.31
N VAL A 523 6.46 -15.23 29.41
CA VAL A 523 5.36 -15.58 28.51
C VAL A 523 5.02 -17.06 28.61
N THR A 524 3.73 -17.39 28.62
CA THR A 524 3.25 -18.78 28.69
C THR A 524 2.20 -18.99 27.59
N PRO A 525 2.61 -19.42 26.39
CA PRO A 525 1.67 -19.68 25.31
C PRO A 525 0.72 -20.85 25.62
N VAL A 526 -0.55 -20.69 25.27
CA VAL A 526 -1.58 -21.74 25.40
C VAL A 526 -1.43 -22.75 24.27
N GLU A 527 -1.22 -22.26 23.04
CA GLU A 527 -1.00 -23.06 21.85
C GLU A 527 -0.19 -22.27 20.81
N ALA A 528 0.32 -22.96 19.80
CA ALA A 528 1.07 -22.34 18.73
C ALA A 528 0.89 -23.09 17.40
N TRP A 529 1.06 -22.36 16.31
CA TRP A 529 1.30 -22.88 14.98
C TRP A 529 2.73 -22.56 14.57
N VAL A 530 3.63 -23.55 14.62
CA VAL A 530 5.05 -23.35 14.39
C VAL A 530 5.50 -23.84 13.01
N ARG A 531 6.62 -23.29 12.51
CA ARG A 531 7.21 -23.64 11.23
C ARG A 531 8.56 -24.34 11.46
N PRO A 532 8.62 -25.68 11.37
CA PRO A 532 9.83 -26.43 11.73
C PRO A 532 11.01 -26.18 10.77
N ARG A 533 10.73 -25.92 9.49
CA ARG A 533 11.75 -25.49 8.53
C ARG A 533 11.73 -23.98 8.38
N SER A 534 12.81 -23.33 8.73
CA SER A 534 12.91 -21.88 8.78
C SER A 534 14.24 -21.38 8.24
N GLY A 535 14.30 -20.09 7.96
CA GLY A 535 15.53 -19.46 7.47
C GLY A 535 15.37 -17.97 7.16
N ARG A 536 16.48 -17.33 6.78
CA ARG A 536 16.54 -15.91 6.44
C ARG A 536 16.24 -15.69 4.96
N PHE A 537 15.04 -16.06 4.54
CA PHE A 537 14.61 -16.02 3.14
C PHE A 537 14.66 -14.61 2.53
N LEU A 538 14.40 -13.57 3.33
CA LEU A 538 14.29 -12.19 2.85
C LEU A 538 15.62 -11.42 2.81
N ASP A 539 16.74 -11.96 3.31
CA ASP A 539 18.01 -11.21 3.39
C ASP A 539 18.52 -10.76 2.03
N GLY A 540 18.52 -11.62 1.02
CA GLY A 540 18.92 -11.28 -0.35
C GLY A 540 18.00 -10.22 -0.97
N TRP A 541 16.71 -10.34 -0.74
CA TRP A 541 15.69 -9.38 -1.18
C TRP A 541 15.88 -8.02 -0.53
N TYR A 542 16.05 -7.98 0.78
CA TYR A 542 16.36 -6.75 1.52
C TYR A 542 17.65 -6.09 1.00
N LYS A 543 18.73 -6.86 0.91
CA LYS A 543 20.02 -6.34 0.46
C LYS A 543 19.91 -5.69 -0.92
N ARG A 544 19.27 -6.34 -1.87
CA ARG A 544 19.10 -5.82 -3.24
C ARG A 544 18.33 -4.50 -3.25
N LEU A 545 17.23 -4.40 -2.50
CA LEU A 545 16.39 -3.20 -2.44
C LEU A 545 17.03 -2.07 -1.63
N ARG A 546 17.73 -2.41 -0.53
CA ARG A 546 18.53 -1.44 0.22
C ARG A 546 19.61 -0.81 -0.69
N ASP A 547 20.38 -1.64 -1.37
CA ASP A 547 21.46 -1.17 -2.22
C ASP A 547 20.91 -0.32 -3.37
N ALA A 548 19.79 -0.70 -3.97
CA ALA A 548 19.10 0.09 -4.98
C ALA A 548 18.64 1.45 -4.44
N TYR A 549 18.03 1.47 -3.27
CA TYR A 549 17.59 2.70 -2.62
C TYR A 549 18.74 3.64 -2.27
N VAL A 550 19.77 3.12 -1.56
CA VAL A 550 20.92 3.93 -1.12
C VAL A 550 21.71 4.47 -2.31
N ALA A 551 21.94 3.66 -3.35
CA ALA A 551 22.60 4.12 -4.55
C ALA A 551 21.83 5.22 -5.29
N THR A 552 20.49 5.11 -5.36
CA THR A 552 19.66 6.13 -6.00
C THR A 552 19.65 7.44 -5.18
N MET A 553 19.60 7.33 -3.86
CA MET A 553 19.70 8.50 -2.97
C MET A 553 21.07 9.19 -3.07
N ALA A 554 22.15 8.40 -3.18
CA ALA A 554 23.50 8.96 -3.36
C ALA A 554 23.63 9.73 -4.68
N ASP A 555 23.06 9.21 -5.77
CA ASP A 555 23.04 9.93 -7.07
C ASP A 555 22.22 11.23 -7.00
N LEU A 556 21.21 11.28 -6.11
CA LEU A 556 20.43 12.49 -5.78
C LEU A 556 21.15 13.42 -4.78
N GLY A 557 22.40 13.13 -4.41
CA GLY A 557 23.21 13.95 -3.51
C GLY A 557 22.96 13.66 -2.02
N VAL A 558 22.25 12.59 -1.67
CA VAL A 558 22.01 12.17 -0.27
C VAL A 558 22.87 10.96 0.04
N ALA A 559 24.11 11.19 0.49
CA ALA A 559 25.06 10.12 0.79
C ALA A 559 24.72 9.37 2.09
N GLU A 560 25.23 8.13 2.23
CA GLU A 560 24.87 7.23 3.35
C GLU A 560 25.45 7.70 4.71
N LYS A 561 26.52 8.47 4.72
CA LYS A 561 27.28 8.84 5.93
C LYS A 561 27.38 10.34 6.12
N LEU A 562 26.31 11.07 5.88
CA LEU A 562 26.26 12.49 6.17
C LEU A 562 26.08 12.74 7.68
N PRO A 563 26.73 13.76 8.26
CA PRO A 563 26.36 14.29 9.57
C PRO A 563 24.87 14.67 9.61
N PRO A 564 24.22 14.65 10.78
CA PRO A 564 22.78 14.87 10.88
C PRO A 564 22.27 16.17 10.24
N GLY A 565 22.96 17.30 10.45
CA GLY A 565 22.60 18.60 9.84
C GLY A 565 22.72 18.56 8.32
N GLU A 566 23.87 18.10 7.80
CA GLU A 566 24.11 17.96 6.36
C GLU A 566 23.13 16.97 5.71
N PHE A 567 22.72 15.92 6.43
CA PHE A 567 21.71 15.00 5.93
C PHE A 567 20.36 15.70 5.74
N LEU A 568 19.92 16.53 6.71
CA LEU A 568 18.67 17.26 6.58
C LEU A 568 18.70 18.23 5.41
N GLU A 569 19.81 18.98 5.23
CA GLU A 569 20.02 19.87 4.09
C GLU A 569 20.04 19.08 2.75
N ALA A 570 20.72 17.92 2.72
CA ALA A 570 20.74 17.07 1.55
C ALA A 570 19.38 16.49 1.18
N MET A 571 18.50 16.29 2.16
CA MET A 571 17.13 15.80 1.95
C MET A 571 16.20 16.89 1.42
N ASP A 572 16.51 18.15 1.62
CA ASP A 572 15.68 19.23 1.10
C ASP A 572 15.68 19.25 -0.42
N GLY A 573 14.48 19.20 -1.00
CA GLY A 573 14.28 19.25 -2.46
C GLY A 573 15.00 18.16 -3.27
N TYR A 574 15.54 17.10 -2.66
CA TYR A 574 16.41 16.11 -3.32
C TYR A 574 15.81 15.49 -4.59
N LYS A 575 14.52 15.26 -4.64
CA LYS A 575 13.85 14.71 -5.83
C LYS A 575 13.81 15.69 -7.01
N GLY A 576 13.87 16.99 -6.75
CA GLY A 576 13.92 18.03 -7.78
C GLY A 576 15.27 18.14 -8.47
N ARG A 577 16.34 17.59 -7.88
CA ARG A 577 17.70 17.60 -8.48
C ARG A 577 17.78 16.73 -9.73
N ASP A 578 17.08 15.60 -9.73
CA ASP A 578 16.91 14.71 -10.88
C ASP A 578 15.53 14.04 -10.75
N PRO A 579 14.48 14.61 -11.39
CA PRO A 579 13.12 14.10 -11.27
C PRO A 579 12.95 12.63 -11.70
N GLU A 580 13.73 12.18 -12.70
CA GLU A 580 13.69 10.80 -13.19
C GLU A 580 14.25 9.82 -12.13
N LEU A 581 15.34 10.15 -11.46
CA LEU A 581 15.85 9.37 -10.32
C LEU A 581 14.89 9.46 -9.12
N GLY A 582 14.18 10.57 -8.94
CA GLY A 582 13.09 10.70 -7.97
C GLY A 582 12.01 9.64 -8.17
N ILE A 583 11.61 9.40 -9.43
CA ILE A 583 10.66 8.32 -9.79
C ILE A 583 11.25 6.94 -9.41
N VAL A 584 12.53 6.71 -9.69
CA VAL A 584 13.17 5.43 -9.33
C VAL A 584 13.16 5.19 -7.82
N VAL A 585 13.42 6.22 -7.00
CA VAL A 585 13.32 6.13 -5.53
C VAL A 585 11.92 5.67 -5.12
N ASP A 586 10.88 6.29 -5.66
CA ASP A 586 9.49 5.96 -5.31
C ASP A 586 9.13 4.54 -5.79
N ALA A 587 9.54 4.15 -6.99
CA ALA A 587 9.35 2.78 -7.50
C ALA A 587 10.04 1.74 -6.60
N VAL A 588 11.24 2.01 -6.08
CA VAL A 588 11.93 1.10 -5.13
C VAL A 588 11.15 1.02 -3.81
N LYS A 589 10.70 2.16 -3.26
CA LYS A 589 9.88 2.18 -2.03
C LYS A 589 8.59 1.37 -2.21
N MET A 590 7.89 1.57 -3.32
CA MET A 590 6.67 0.84 -3.64
C MET A 590 6.92 -0.65 -3.90
N THR A 591 8.10 -1.02 -4.40
CA THR A 591 8.51 -2.41 -4.56
C THR A 591 8.66 -3.10 -3.20
N VAL A 592 9.23 -2.43 -2.20
CA VAL A 592 9.33 -2.93 -0.82
C VAL A 592 7.94 -3.09 -0.22
N LYS A 593 7.15 -2.00 -0.16
CA LYS A 593 5.82 -1.99 0.45
C LYS A 593 4.89 -3.02 -0.23
N GLY A 594 4.83 -2.97 -1.56
CA GLY A 594 3.95 -3.84 -2.34
C GLY A 594 4.37 -5.30 -2.33
N GLY A 595 5.68 -5.59 -2.30
CA GLY A 595 6.20 -6.96 -2.21
C GLY A 595 5.75 -7.66 -0.93
N ILE A 596 5.86 -6.98 0.22
CA ILE A 596 5.34 -7.49 1.51
C ILE A 596 3.81 -7.63 1.48
N GLY A 597 3.09 -6.63 0.94
CA GLY A 597 1.63 -6.70 0.80
C GLY A 597 1.15 -7.88 -0.04
N LYS A 598 1.89 -8.25 -1.09
CA LYS A 598 1.57 -9.39 -1.97
C LYS A 598 1.69 -10.77 -1.30
N LEU A 599 2.39 -10.89 -0.18
CA LEU A 599 2.46 -12.12 0.59
C LEU A 599 1.09 -12.52 1.17
N GLN A 600 0.16 -11.57 1.32
CA GLN A 600 -1.21 -11.82 1.80
C GLN A 600 -2.25 -11.19 0.85
N GLU A 601 -2.08 -11.37 -0.46
CA GLU A 601 -3.03 -10.84 -1.43
C GLU A 601 -4.43 -11.39 -1.20
N LYS A 602 -5.40 -10.50 -0.94
CA LYS A 602 -6.81 -10.85 -0.75
C LYS A 602 -7.49 -11.14 -2.09
N ALA A 603 -8.63 -11.82 -2.04
CA ALA A 603 -9.50 -12.00 -3.21
C ALA A 603 -9.94 -10.64 -3.77
N ARG A 604 -10.08 -10.57 -5.08
CA ARG A 604 -10.54 -9.36 -5.80
C ARG A 604 -11.62 -9.73 -6.81
N GLY A 605 -12.55 -8.80 -7.02
CA GLY A 605 -13.62 -8.91 -8.01
C GLY A 605 -14.99 -9.18 -7.41
N GLY A 606 -16.03 -8.61 -8.03
CA GLY A 606 -17.41 -8.65 -7.54
C GLY A 606 -18.09 -10.04 -7.61
N GLY A 607 -17.43 -11.05 -8.18
CA GLY A 607 -17.94 -12.41 -8.28
C GLY A 607 -17.32 -13.41 -7.30
N TRP A 608 -16.39 -12.97 -6.44
CA TRP A 608 -15.79 -13.86 -5.46
C TRP A 608 -16.72 -14.07 -4.25
N VAL A 609 -16.81 -15.32 -3.79
CA VAL A 609 -17.62 -15.72 -2.63
C VAL A 609 -16.68 -16.23 -1.52
N PRO A 610 -16.92 -15.89 -0.24
CA PRO A 610 -16.16 -16.45 0.89
C PRO A 610 -16.11 -17.99 0.86
N GLY A 611 -14.93 -18.55 1.14
CA GLY A 611 -14.65 -19.99 1.02
C GLY A 611 -14.21 -20.43 -0.38
N GLN A 612 -14.35 -19.59 -1.41
CA GLN A 612 -13.85 -19.88 -2.74
C GLN A 612 -12.37 -19.52 -2.88
N ALA A 613 -11.58 -20.43 -3.41
CA ALA A 613 -10.18 -20.18 -3.69
C ALA A 613 -10.00 -19.11 -4.78
N TRP A 614 -9.00 -18.26 -4.62
CA TRP A 614 -8.60 -17.27 -5.63
C TRP A 614 -7.18 -17.52 -6.13
N PRO A 615 -6.79 -16.96 -7.30
CA PRO A 615 -5.54 -17.34 -7.96
C PRO A 615 -4.26 -17.13 -7.14
N ALA A 616 -4.27 -16.21 -6.17
CA ALA A 616 -3.10 -15.96 -5.34
C ALA A 616 -2.76 -17.15 -4.43
N LEU A 617 -3.75 -17.90 -3.95
CA LEU A 617 -3.57 -19.06 -3.07
C LEU A 617 -2.78 -20.20 -3.72
N ALA A 618 -2.76 -20.27 -5.04
CA ALA A 618 -1.98 -21.30 -5.76
C ALA A 618 -0.47 -20.98 -5.83
N ARG A 619 -0.01 -19.88 -5.22
CA ARG A 619 1.40 -19.47 -5.25
C ARG A 619 2.12 -19.87 -3.97
N PRO A 620 3.33 -20.46 -4.04
CA PRO A 620 4.17 -20.71 -2.85
C PRO A 620 4.51 -19.41 -2.09
N THR A 621 4.43 -18.27 -2.77
CA THR A 621 4.67 -16.93 -2.22
C THR A 621 3.45 -16.30 -1.55
N TRP A 622 2.31 -16.98 -1.47
CA TRP A 622 1.21 -16.52 -0.64
C TRP A 622 1.45 -16.98 0.80
N ARG A 623 2.01 -16.10 1.61
CA ARG A 623 2.59 -16.39 2.93
C ARG A 623 2.23 -15.31 3.95
N PRO A 624 0.98 -15.34 4.49
CA PRO A 624 0.52 -14.38 5.49
C PRO A 624 1.37 -14.39 6.76
N ASP A 625 1.91 -15.55 7.15
CA ASP A 625 2.85 -15.71 8.26
C ASP A 625 4.14 -14.86 8.07
N ILE A 626 4.72 -14.87 6.88
CA ILE A 626 5.92 -14.05 6.58
C ILE A 626 5.57 -12.55 6.62
N ARG A 627 4.41 -12.17 6.06
CA ARG A 627 3.93 -10.79 6.15
C ARG A 627 3.78 -10.35 7.60
N ALA A 628 3.08 -11.14 8.41
CA ALA A 628 2.87 -10.86 9.82
C ALA A 628 4.19 -10.70 10.58
N ALA A 629 5.15 -11.59 10.37
CA ALA A 629 6.48 -11.51 10.98
C ALA A 629 7.23 -10.23 10.61
N VAL A 630 7.14 -9.77 9.36
CA VAL A 630 7.80 -8.52 8.92
C VAL A 630 7.11 -7.30 9.53
N ILE A 631 5.77 -7.26 9.53
CA ILE A 631 5.03 -6.11 10.06
C ILE A 631 5.18 -6.02 11.57
N SER A 632 5.08 -7.13 12.31
CA SER A 632 5.31 -7.15 13.75
C SER A 632 6.71 -6.63 14.09
N ARG A 633 7.75 -7.07 13.37
CA ARG A 633 9.11 -6.54 13.57
C ARG A 633 9.24 -5.06 13.27
N ALA A 634 8.52 -4.54 12.26
CA ALA A 634 8.52 -3.11 11.97
C ALA A 634 7.92 -2.33 13.14
N ARG A 635 6.75 -2.77 13.66
CA ARG A 635 6.08 -2.17 14.83
C ARG A 635 6.97 -2.22 16.07
N ILE A 636 7.57 -3.36 16.35
CA ILE A 636 8.49 -3.53 17.48
C ILE A 636 9.73 -2.65 17.34
N ASN A 637 10.31 -2.53 16.14
CA ASN A 637 11.46 -1.67 15.91
C ASN A 637 11.12 -0.19 16.14
N MET A 638 9.89 0.24 15.82
CA MET A 638 9.38 1.56 16.18
C MET A 638 9.30 1.71 17.69
N HIS A 639 8.61 0.79 18.39
CA HIS A 639 8.45 0.84 19.83
C HIS A 639 9.78 0.84 20.57
N ARG A 640 10.72 -0.02 20.18
CA ARG A 640 12.06 -0.09 20.76
C ARG A 640 12.80 1.26 20.73
N LYS A 641 12.65 1.99 19.60
CA LYS A 641 13.26 3.31 19.44
C LYS A 641 12.55 4.38 20.27
N MET A 642 11.22 4.33 20.35
CA MET A 642 10.43 5.24 21.19
C MET A 642 10.77 5.05 22.67
N VAL A 643 10.84 3.81 23.15
CA VAL A 643 11.26 3.46 24.51
C VAL A 643 12.67 3.95 24.81
N ALA A 644 13.62 3.74 23.88
CA ALA A 644 15.00 4.20 24.08
C ALA A 644 15.09 5.74 24.14
N LEU A 645 14.29 6.44 23.32
CA LEU A 645 14.21 7.90 23.34
C LEU A 645 13.57 8.39 24.65
N ALA A 646 12.43 7.82 25.04
CA ALA A 646 11.74 8.18 26.28
C ALA A 646 12.62 7.95 27.51
N ALA A 647 13.28 6.80 27.61
CA ALA A 647 14.18 6.47 28.71
C ALA A 647 15.40 7.40 28.83
N ALA A 648 15.82 8.03 27.75
CA ALA A 648 16.97 8.93 27.72
C ALA A 648 16.59 10.40 27.93
N THR A 649 15.41 10.82 27.50
CA THR A 649 15.03 12.24 27.38
C THR A 649 13.73 12.61 28.06
N GLY A 650 12.91 11.63 28.47
CA GLY A 650 11.53 11.87 28.91
C GLY A 650 10.58 12.34 27.84
N ARG A 651 10.95 12.23 26.53
CA ARG A 651 10.09 12.63 25.39
C ARG A 651 9.30 11.44 24.88
N TYR A 652 8.00 11.62 24.73
CA TYR A 652 7.05 10.61 24.29
C TYR A 652 6.38 11.02 22.99
N PRO A 653 6.01 10.07 22.10
CA PRO A 653 5.28 10.40 20.87
C PRO A 653 3.84 10.83 21.20
N VAL A 654 3.29 11.75 20.43
CA VAL A 654 1.87 12.15 20.51
C VAL A 654 1.02 11.40 19.49
N ALA A 655 1.63 10.94 18.40
CA ALA A 655 0.98 10.13 17.39
C ALA A 655 2.00 9.23 16.69
N VAL A 656 1.55 8.03 16.28
CA VAL A 656 2.33 7.08 15.47
C VAL A 656 1.44 6.50 14.39
N LEU A 657 1.86 6.65 13.12
CA LEU A 657 1.18 6.04 11.99
C LEU A 657 2.19 5.23 11.18
N SER A 658 2.08 3.90 11.23
CA SER A 658 2.99 2.96 10.56
C SER A 658 4.46 3.18 10.96
N ASP A 659 5.21 3.93 10.18
CA ASP A 659 6.64 4.21 10.32
C ASP A 659 6.93 5.70 10.60
N CYS A 660 5.91 6.52 10.77
CA CYS A 660 6.00 7.92 11.20
C CYS A 660 5.63 8.07 12.68
N ALA A 661 6.43 8.81 13.44
CA ALA A 661 6.14 9.22 14.82
C ALA A 661 6.22 10.75 14.92
N VAL A 662 5.28 11.34 15.64
CA VAL A 662 5.20 12.80 15.89
C VAL A 662 5.51 13.08 17.34
N TYR A 663 6.36 14.07 17.57
CA TYR A 663 6.77 14.55 18.88
C TYR A 663 6.54 16.06 18.98
N THR A 664 6.34 16.57 20.17
CA THR A 664 6.41 18.01 20.43
C THR A 664 7.86 18.44 20.64
N ALA A 665 8.22 19.67 20.28
CA ALA A 665 9.57 20.21 20.40
C ALA A 665 9.60 21.73 20.48
N ASP A 666 10.70 22.26 21.05
CA ASP A 666 10.95 23.70 21.14
C ASP A 666 11.36 24.33 19.79
N GLY A 667 11.89 23.53 18.89
CA GLY A 667 12.28 23.94 17.53
C GLY A 667 11.65 23.06 16.45
N PRO A 668 11.71 23.50 15.16
CA PRO A 668 11.02 22.83 14.05
C PRO A 668 11.78 21.64 13.46
N SER A 669 12.97 21.34 13.93
CA SER A 669 13.85 20.33 13.34
C SER A 669 13.79 19.00 14.08
N PRO A 670 13.97 17.86 13.41
CA PRO A 670 14.23 16.58 14.07
C PRO A 670 15.41 16.61 15.07
N LEU A 671 16.33 17.56 14.94
CA LEU A 671 17.44 17.75 15.88
C LEU A 671 16.96 18.30 17.24
N ASP A 672 15.81 18.95 17.27
CA ASP A 672 15.19 19.44 18.52
C ASP A 672 14.46 18.30 19.27
N VAL A 673 14.20 17.19 18.61
CA VAL A 673 13.59 15.98 19.18
C VAL A 673 14.66 14.95 19.55
N LEU A 674 15.61 14.72 18.64
CA LEU A 674 16.58 13.63 18.76
C LEU A 674 17.84 14.07 19.50
N PRO A 675 18.25 13.35 20.55
CA PRO A 675 19.39 13.74 21.39
C PRO A 675 20.71 13.36 20.71
N TYR A 676 21.28 14.26 19.93
CA TYR A 676 22.63 14.14 19.37
C TYR A 676 23.63 14.79 20.32
N ASP A 677 24.77 14.11 20.54
CA ASP A 677 25.92 14.69 21.22
C ASP A 677 26.79 15.54 20.27
N GLN A 678 27.83 16.16 20.82
CA GLN A 678 28.73 17.00 20.03
C GLN A 678 29.52 16.23 18.94
N ASP A 679 29.62 14.90 19.08
CA ASP A 679 30.24 14.02 18.10
C ASP A 679 29.24 13.53 17.01
N GLY A 680 27.99 14.01 17.03
CA GLY A 680 26.95 13.58 16.11
C GLY A 680 26.44 12.15 16.37
N LYS A 681 26.60 11.64 17.61
CA LYS A 681 26.10 10.35 18.05
C LYS A 681 24.78 10.54 18.80
N THR A 682 23.84 9.64 18.61
CA THR A 682 22.58 9.60 19.35
C THR A 682 22.60 8.49 20.40
N VAL A 683 21.60 8.50 21.27
CA VAL A 683 21.38 7.44 22.27
C VAL A 683 21.30 6.07 21.58
N PRO A 684 22.07 5.07 22.04
CA PRO A 684 22.01 3.72 21.48
C PRO A 684 20.60 3.14 21.53
N GLY A 685 20.12 2.61 20.40
CA GLY A 685 18.79 2.03 20.27
C GLY A 685 17.68 3.03 19.89
N SER A 686 17.92 4.34 19.98
CA SER A 686 16.99 5.39 19.60
C SER A 686 16.94 5.63 18.09
N PHE A 687 16.13 6.60 17.68
CA PHE A 687 16.10 7.07 16.28
C PHE A 687 17.41 7.74 15.89
N ARG A 688 17.79 7.56 14.62
CA ARG A 688 18.99 8.17 14.05
C ARG A 688 18.69 8.69 12.65
N LEU A 689 19.01 9.96 12.38
CA LEU A 689 18.90 10.56 11.05
C LEU A 689 19.85 9.89 10.05
N GLY A 690 19.38 9.70 8.84
CA GLY A 690 20.17 9.17 7.75
C GLY A 690 19.33 8.42 6.72
N VAL A 691 19.96 8.13 5.57
CA VAL A 691 19.28 7.55 4.40
C VAL A 691 19.07 6.04 4.49
N SER A 692 19.89 5.32 5.27
CA SER A 692 19.82 3.85 5.31
C SER A 692 18.48 3.35 5.84
N PRO A 693 17.97 2.19 5.35
CA PRO A 693 16.74 1.60 5.88
C PRO A 693 16.79 1.41 7.39
N GLY A 694 15.73 1.81 8.06
CA GLY A 694 15.63 1.79 9.52
C GLY A 694 16.16 3.04 10.22
N MET A 695 16.86 3.94 9.53
CA MET A 695 17.13 5.31 9.98
C MET A 695 15.95 6.21 9.66
N VAL A 696 15.90 7.40 10.27
CA VAL A 696 14.77 8.32 10.09
C VAL A 696 15.13 9.53 9.24
N LYS A 697 14.12 10.12 8.66
CA LYS A 697 14.12 11.42 7.98
C LYS A 697 13.10 12.34 8.62
N HIS A 698 13.20 13.62 8.34
CA HIS A 698 12.14 14.58 8.63
C HIS A 698 10.94 14.31 7.73
N GLU A 699 9.75 14.17 8.30
CA GLU A 699 8.53 14.00 7.51
C GLU A 699 7.77 15.31 7.34
N GLY A 700 7.78 16.15 8.36
CA GLY A 700 7.17 17.48 8.34
C GLY A 700 7.12 18.09 9.72
N THR A 701 6.88 19.41 9.78
CA THR A 701 6.68 20.15 11.02
C THR A 701 5.44 21.03 10.89
N GLN A 702 4.64 21.08 11.96
CA GLN A 702 3.48 21.93 12.09
C GLN A 702 3.49 22.63 13.48
N ASP A 703 2.72 23.69 13.65
CA ASP A 703 2.54 24.31 14.95
C ASP A 703 1.66 23.45 15.86
N VAL A 704 1.90 23.46 17.17
CA VAL A 704 1.06 22.72 18.14
C VAL A 704 -0.39 23.25 18.09
N LEU A 705 -0.61 24.56 17.92
CA LEU A 705 -1.96 25.14 17.78
C LEU A 705 -2.70 24.62 16.56
N TRP A 706 -1.99 24.41 15.43
CA TRP A 706 -2.55 23.70 14.28
C TRP A 706 -2.99 22.29 14.67
N GLY A 707 -2.14 21.55 15.40
CA GLY A 707 -2.44 20.20 15.84
C GLY A 707 -3.70 20.13 16.71
N VAL A 708 -3.82 21.03 17.68
CA VAL A 708 -5.02 21.14 18.55
C VAL A 708 -6.25 21.40 17.69
N GLY A 709 -6.20 22.36 16.74
CA GLY A 709 -7.31 22.64 15.83
C GLY A 709 -7.73 21.43 14.99
N VAL A 710 -6.78 20.63 14.51
CA VAL A 710 -7.07 19.38 13.78
C VAL A 710 -7.74 18.34 14.67
N LEU A 711 -7.26 18.18 15.91
CA LEU A 711 -7.86 17.24 16.88
C LEU A 711 -9.30 17.65 17.21
N GLU A 712 -9.57 18.93 17.47
CA GLU A 712 -10.90 19.46 17.76
C GLU A 712 -11.84 19.30 16.54
N GLN A 713 -11.37 19.62 15.33
CA GLN A 713 -12.15 19.46 14.12
C GLN A 713 -12.58 18.00 13.89
N LEU A 714 -11.62 17.06 13.98
CA LEU A 714 -11.90 15.64 13.76
C LEU A 714 -12.75 15.04 14.87
N ALA A 715 -12.56 15.47 16.13
CA ALA A 715 -13.43 15.09 17.24
C ALA A 715 -14.88 15.56 17.02
N ALA A 716 -15.09 16.79 16.55
CA ALA A 716 -16.41 17.32 16.20
C ALA A 716 -17.08 16.51 15.06
N GLU A 717 -16.28 15.93 14.16
CA GLU A 717 -16.73 15.04 13.09
C GLU A 717 -16.92 13.57 13.56
N GLY A 718 -16.65 13.25 14.81
CA GLY A 718 -16.72 11.88 15.37
C GLY A 718 -15.66 10.95 14.80
N LYS A 719 -14.54 11.49 14.34
CA LYS A 719 -13.41 10.74 13.78
C LYS A 719 -12.27 10.64 14.77
N VAL A 720 -11.58 9.52 14.77
CA VAL A 720 -10.32 9.38 15.52
C VAL A 720 -9.23 10.11 14.75
N ALA A 721 -8.60 11.09 15.43
CA ALA A 721 -7.56 11.90 14.84
C ALA A 721 -6.19 11.30 15.08
N ASN A 722 -5.40 11.12 14.01
CA ASN A 722 -3.99 10.79 14.09
C ASN A 722 -3.17 11.86 13.37
N LEU A 723 -2.49 12.73 14.13
CA LEU A 723 -1.73 13.87 13.60
C LEU A 723 -0.61 13.46 12.65
N ALA A 724 -0.05 12.26 12.80
CA ALA A 724 0.98 11.74 11.89
C ALA A 724 0.49 11.59 10.43
N ARG A 725 -0.83 11.52 10.22
CA ARG A 725 -1.46 11.46 8.90
C ARG A 725 -1.33 12.78 8.13
N TYR A 726 -1.33 13.89 8.86
CA TYR A 726 -1.40 15.24 8.30
C TYR A 726 -0.11 16.05 8.47
N ILE A 727 0.84 15.56 9.25
CA ILE A 727 2.06 16.27 9.64
C ILE A 727 2.86 16.81 8.46
N LYS A 728 2.83 16.11 7.32
CA LYS A 728 3.59 16.43 6.12
C LYS A 728 2.99 17.58 5.32
N THR A 729 1.68 17.61 5.16
CA THR A 729 0.98 18.56 4.28
C THR A 729 0.36 19.72 5.04
N GLY A 730 0.08 19.54 6.33
CA GLY A 730 -0.71 20.47 7.13
C GLY A 730 -2.19 20.52 6.76
N GLU A 731 -2.62 19.73 5.75
CA GLU A 731 -3.98 19.74 5.23
C GLU A 731 -4.74 18.47 5.60
N VAL A 732 -5.93 18.66 6.15
CA VAL A 732 -6.91 17.58 6.37
C VAL A 732 -7.71 17.40 5.09
N THR A 733 -7.27 16.51 4.21
CA THR A 733 -7.97 16.28 2.94
C THR A 733 -8.94 15.12 3.04
N ALA A 734 -10.06 15.20 2.30
CA ALA A 734 -11.09 14.15 2.25
C ALA A 734 -10.58 12.78 1.72
N ARG A 735 -9.35 12.71 1.19
CA ARG A 735 -8.71 11.47 0.69
C ARG A 735 -8.07 10.62 1.79
N ASP A 736 -7.84 11.19 2.97
CA ASP A 736 -7.11 10.50 4.05
C ASP A 736 -8.00 9.67 4.99
N THR A 737 -9.28 9.56 4.68
CA THR A 737 -10.28 8.88 5.51
C THR A 737 -10.53 7.42 5.14
N GLY A 738 -9.65 6.79 4.38
CA GLY A 738 -9.91 5.40 3.99
C GLY A 738 -8.81 4.69 3.22
N GLU A 739 -7.78 4.19 3.90
CA GLU A 739 -7.08 2.97 3.46
C GLU A 739 -6.64 2.11 4.66
#